data_1f81dee05cbf8826a183cba49c45414c
#
_entry.id   1f81dee05cbf8826a183cba49c45414c
#
_cell.length_a   1.000
_cell.length_b   1.000
_cell.length_c   1.000
_cell.angle_alpha   90.00
_cell.angle_beta   90.00
_cell.angle_gamma   90.00
#
_symmetry.space_group_name_H-M   'P 1'
#
loop_
_entity.id
_entity.type
_entity.pdbx_description
1 polymer ?
#
loop_
_entity_poly.entity_id
_entity_poly.type
_entity_poly.pdbx_seq_one_letter_code
_entity_poly.pdbx_strand_id
1 'polypeptide(L)'
;MGTGKDFALWNNALSVEERLDAVISELTLEEKLHCLTTGIPDIDRLGIKASFVGGEAAHGIQARHDQAFDAGEPEPTTSFTQPIGMSGSFDTELIHECGRVTGEEARALYKRNNGGSLCRWAPTIDMERDPRWGRTEEAYGEDPCLTGKMASAYIQGMKGDDPFYIRCAATLKHFYANNVEKDRVSVSSSIDERNKHEYYLEPFRKAITEGGAEAVMTSYNEINGVPAVVNHEVQDLLKDEWKLPGHVVCDGGDFQQTVQFHHYFATHAESLAYGLKAGIDAFTDDPEVVYRAAKDAYEQGLITEEDIDRALRNSFRTRIHLGLFDGNGDCPYSEMGEEYVNSTEHQEICRKMAEESVVLLKNEGILPWKKDAEEPKLQDSVGRDKPQTKMPETIAVVGPLADVWYKDWYSGVPPYAVTPVEGIRREFPEAEVTCHSGLSKLQLSVDGKYVALDADNRLYLGEKEQAETFLYTDWGCGNTTLQAMSNDRFVLLEEGSYLITASSKEAFHWFIREQWDFQEQPDGSYLLNSWNGRQVTIDADGYLAVIKNGDVAVGEGDDEKLGLVSHAVSEGEPVRFRMEIIEDGSKEVLGLVEKAGKAIVVLGSNPVINSKEEIDRTTLALPPAQQRLADEVLEVNPDAVIVLVTNYPYSIVELQDRAKAIVYTASGSQELGNGIAAVLSGRVNPAARLPMTWYRKDEDLADINDYDIIKGKRTYQYFDRRVLYPFGYGLSYTGFAYDEMTVEDKPDEIQVKLSVTNTGHCEGDEVIQLYVHKMDSRVVRPIRTLKDFVRIKNVRPGETRKVTLCAKKQELRYYDVISGQMLLEDGGYLFEVGASSVDIRQMKNCLLYTSPSPRDYAAS
;
A
#
# COMPACT_ATOMS: atom_id res chain seq x y z
N MET A 1 -27.71 -39.18 20.91
CA MET A 1 -26.67 -38.25 20.45
C MET A 1 -27.29 -36.86 20.58
N GLY A 2 -26.85 -36.09 21.57
CA GLY A 2 -27.33 -34.72 21.81
C GLY A 2 -27.05 -33.87 20.59
N THR A 3 -28.02 -33.10 20.15
CA THR A 3 -27.86 -32.10 19.14
C THR A 3 -26.81 -31.09 19.63
N GLY A 4 -25.86 -30.67 18.80
CA GLY A 4 -24.66 -29.88 19.16
C GLY A 4 -24.88 -28.59 19.99
N LYS A 5 -26.10 -28.29 20.40
CA LYS A 5 -26.45 -27.13 21.27
C LYS A 5 -26.07 -27.32 22.76
N ASP A 6 -25.79 -28.55 23.21
CA ASP A 6 -25.38 -28.82 24.59
C ASP A 6 -23.85 -28.81 24.76
N PHE A 7 -23.09 -28.60 23.68
CA PHE A 7 -21.63 -28.53 23.74
C PHE A 7 -21.18 -27.17 24.25
N ALA A 8 -20.29 -27.17 25.24
CA ALA A 8 -19.89 -25.95 25.95
C ALA A 8 -19.28 -24.84 25.06
N LEU A 9 -18.70 -25.19 23.91
CA LEU A 9 -18.23 -24.19 22.92
C LEU A 9 -19.35 -23.22 22.48
N TRP A 10 -20.60 -23.71 22.38
CA TRP A 10 -21.78 -22.96 21.91
C TRP A 10 -22.50 -22.19 23.03
N ASN A 11 -21.99 -22.28 24.27
CA ASN A 11 -22.58 -21.61 25.42
C ASN A 11 -21.87 -20.29 25.71
N ASN A 12 -22.42 -19.15 25.22
CA ASN A 12 -21.89 -17.81 25.42
C ASN A 12 -21.99 -17.28 26.85
N ALA A 13 -22.63 -17.99 27.77
CA ALA A 13 -22.62 -17.68 29.21
C ALA A 13 -21.32 -18.14 29.90
N LEU A 14 -20.54 -19.00 29.26
CA LEU A 14 -19.23 -19.44 29.73
C LEU A 14 -18.13 -18.45 29.32
N SER A 15 -17.06 -18.42 30.09
CA SER A 15 -15.86 -17.67 29.73
C SER A 15 -15.21 -18.23 28.46
N VAL A 16 -14.39 -17.41 27.78
CA VAL A 16 -13.61 -17.84 26.61
C VAL A 16 -12.77 -19.05 26.95
N GLU A 17 -12.09 -19.07 28.11
CA GLU A 17 -11.24 -20.17 28.51
C GLU A 17 -12.00 -21.48 28.71
N GLU A 18 -13.19 -21.43 29.34
CA GLU A 18 -14.05 -22.62 29.48
C GLU A 18 -14.54 -23.15 28.12
N ARG A 19 -14.84 -22.28 27.19
CA ARG A 19 -15.23 -22.65 25.80
C ARG A 19 -14.04 -23.26 25.06
N LEU A 20 -12.84 -22.72 25.22
CA LEU A 20 -11.59 -23.24 24.64
C LEU A 20 -11.25 -24.61 25.22
N ASP A 21 -11.33 -24.79 26.56
CA ASP A 21 -11.08 -26.09 27.21
C ASP A 21 -12.05 -27.16 26.66
N ALA A 22 -13.30 -26.80 26.45
CA ALA A 22 -14.28 -27.72 25.90
C ALA A 22 -13.92 -28.14 24.47
N VAL A 23 -13.61 -27.22 23.56
CA VAL A 23 -13.32 -27.60 22.18
C VAL A 23 -12.01 -28.38 22.07
N ILE A 24 -10.97 -27.95 22.75
CA ILE A 24 -9.63 -28.61 22.69
C ILE A 24 -9.68 -30.03 23.25
N SER A 25 -10.43 -30.27 24.34
CA SER A 25 -10.56 -31.59 24.94
C SER A 25 -11.39 -32.58 24.12
N GLU A 26 -12.30 -32.08 23.28
CA GLU A 26 -13.16 -32.91 22.44
C GLU A 26 -12.58 -33.20 21.06
N LEU A 27 -11.66 -32.37 20.56
CA LEU A 27 -10.96 -32.64 19.29
C LEU A 27 -10.07 -33.89 19.38
N THR A 28 -10.20 -34.78 18.42
CA THR A 28 -9.23 -35.87 18.25
C THR A 28 -7.92 -35.34 17.72
N LEU A 29 -6.81 -36.07 17.94
CA LEU A 29 -5.51 -35.67 17.41
C LEU A 29 -5.55 -35.42 15.89
N GLU A 30 -6.24 -36.27 15.13
CA GLU A 30 -6.40 -36.16 13.69
C GLU A 30 -7.10 -34.83 13.31
N GLU A 31 -8.16 -34.46 14.00
CA GLU A 31 -8.88 -33.19 13.79
C GLU A 31 -8.01 -32.00 14.18
N LYS A 32 -7.24 -32.11 15.28
CA LYS A 32 -6.29 -31.08 15.70
C LYS A 32 -5.23 -30.81 14.63
N LEU A 33 -4.67 -31.85 14.03
CA LEU A 33 -3.66 -31.72 12.97
C LEU A 33 -4.22 -31.02 11.71
N HIS A 34 -5.45 -31.33 11.33
CA HIS A 34 -6.12 -30.65 10.22
C HIS A 34 -6.50 -29.18 10.52
N CYS A 35 -6.62 -28.80 11.79
CA CYS A 35 -6.93 -27.43 12.20
C CYS A 35 -5.70 -26.51 12.30
N LEU A 36 -4.49 -26.96 12.01
CA LEU A 36 -3.28 -26.15 12.04
C LEU A 36 -3.10 -25.25 10.81
N THR A 37 -4.06 -25.23 9.90
CA THR A 37 -4.09 -24.32 8.76
C THR A 37 -4.95 -23.08 9.05
N THR A 38 -4.87 -22.06 8.20
CA THR A 38 -5.79 -20.90 8.26
C THR A 38 -7.25 -21.31 8.08
N GLY A 39 -7.52 -22.43 7.39
CA GLY A 39 -8.84 -23.02 7.25
C GLY A 39 -9.04 -24.20 8.20
N ILE A 40 -10.10 -24.19 9.01
CA ILE A 40 -10.53 -25.38 9.76
C ILE A 40 -11.63 -26.11 8.99
N PRO A 41 -11.59 -27.46 8.97
CA PRO A 41 -12.61 -28.27 8.27
C PRO A 41 -13.93 -28.33 9.03
N ASP A 42 -14.97 -28.88 8.38
CA ASP A 42 -16.21 -29.29 9.06
C ASP A 42 -15.92 -30.38 10.09
N ILE A 43 -16.39 -30.17 11.32
CA ILE A 43 -16.34 -31.17 12.40
C ILE A 43 -17.79 -31.42 12.84
N ASP A 44 -18.52 -32.18 12.03
CA ASP A 44 -19.97 -32.35 12.15
C ASP A 44 -20.40 -32.93 13.52
N ARG A 45 -19.60 -33.80 14.16
CA ARG A 45 -19.90 -34.33 15.48
C ARG A 45 -19.94 -33.28 16.59
N LEU A 46 -19.25 -32.14 16.42
CA LEU A 46 -19.22 -30.99 17.32
C LEU A 46 -20.09 -29.85 16.81
N GLY A 47 -20.67 -29.97 15.61
CA GLY A 47 -21.43 -28.92 14.94
C GLY A 47 -20.58 -27.77 14.41
N ILE A 48 -19.26 -27.90 14.41
CA ILE A 48 -18.36 -26.86 13.91
C ILE A 48 -18.39 -26.91 12.37
N LYS A 49 -18.62 -25.74 11.77
CA LYS A 49 -18.56 -25.57 10.31
C LYS A 49 -17.19 -25.07 9.89
N ALA A 50 -16.79 -25.46 8.68
CA ALA A 50 -15.57 -24.97 8.07
C ALA A 50 -15.53 -23.45 8.13
N SER A 51 -14.38 -22.90 8.52
CA SER A 51 -14.16 -21.45 8.56
C SER A 51 -12.70 -21.13 8.24
N PHE A 52 -12.51 -19.98 7.62
CA PHE A 52 -11.20 -19.50 7.17
C PHE A 52 -10.83 -18.18 7.87
N VAL A 53 -9.57 -18.01 8.20
CA VAL A 53 -9.00 -16.76 8.73
C VAL A 53 -8.03 -16.22 7.71
N GLY A 54 -8.49 -15.31 6.84
CA GLY A 54 -7.67 -14.76 5.76
C GLY A 54 -8.47 -13.90 4.79
N GLY A 55 -7.79 -13.36 3.81
CA GLY A 55 -8.34 -12.47 2.80
C GLY A 55 -7.90 -11.03 3.00
N GLU A 56 -7.75 -10.30 1.90
CA GLU A 56 -7.14 -8.97 1.88
C GLU A 56 -8.14 -7.86 2.18
N ALA A 57 -7.62 -6.76 2.78
CA ALA A 57 -8.39 -5.56 3.08
C ALA A 57 -7.49 -4.32 3.23
N ALA A 58 -6.48 -4.17 2.38
CA ALA A 58 -5.52 -3.07 2.48
C ALA A 58 -6.19 -1.69 2.39
N HIS A 59 -7.16 -1.51 1.46
CA HIS A 59 -7.89 -0.26 1.28
C HIS A 59 -9.37 -0.50 0.88
N GLY A 60 -10.04 -1.32 1.64
CA GLY A 60 -11.37 -1.88 1.41
C GLY A 60 -11.29 -3.39 1.27
N ILE A 61 -12.42 -4.08 1.28
CA ILE A 61 -12.46 -5.54 1.17
C ILE A 61 -12.11 -5.97 -0.25
N GLN A 62 -11.07 -6.77 -0.39
CA GLN A 62 -10.81 -7.50 -1.62
C GLN A 62 -11.81 -8.66 -1.75
N ALA A 63 -12.69 -8.56 -2.72
CA ALA A 63 -13.71 -9.57 -3.00
C ALA A 63 -13.53 -10.18 -4.40
N ARG A 64 -12.29 -10.29 -4.87
CA ARG A 64 -11.95 -11.01 -6.09
C ARG A 64 -11.92 -12.50 -5.83
N HIS A 65 -12.47 -13.27 -6.78
CA HIS A 65 -12.52 -14.72 -6.72
C HIS A 65 -11.43 -15.41 -7.57
N ASP A 66 -10.42 -14.68 -7.99
CA ASP A 66 -9.26 -15.16 -8.72
C ASP A 66 -8.15 -15.74 -7.83
N GLN A 67 -8.32 -15.65 -6.51
CA GLN A 67 -7.45 -16.30 -5.53
C GLN A 67 -8.10 -17.59 -5.00
N ALA A 68 -7.26 -18.55 -4.57
CA ALA A 68 -7.63 -19.93 -4.26
C ALA A 68 -8.74 -20.12 -3.19
N PHE A 69 -9.22 -19.05 -2.57
CA PHE A 69 -10.13 -19.09 -1.43
C PHE A 69 -11.59 -18.82 -1.79
N ASP A 70 -11.84 -18.21 -2.96
CA ASP A 70 -13.18 -17.84 -3.40
C ASP A 70 -13.37 -18.18 -4.87
N ALA A 71 -14.35 -19.02 -5.19
CA ALA A 71 -14.72 -19.32 -6.57
C ALA A 71 -16.01 -18.60 -6.95
N GLY A 72 -15.96 -17.70 -7.93
CA GLY A 72 -17.16 -16.99 -8.42
C GLY A 72 -16.83 -15.66 -9.12
N GLU A 73 -17.86 -14.89 -9.41
CA GLU A 73 -17.71 -13.55 -9.96
C GLU A 73 -17.33 -12.58 -8.84
N PRO A 74 -16.46 -11.58 -9.12
CA PRO A 74 -16.09 -10.57 -8.12
C PRO A 74 -17.30 -9.83 -7.57
N GLU A 75 -17.31 -9.62 -6.25
CA GLU A 75 -18.37 -8.89 -5.59
C GLU A 75 -17.99 -7.42 -5.39
N PRO A 76 -18.89 -6.47 -5.73
CA PRO A 76 -18.61 -5.05 -5.56
C PRO A 76 -18.41 -4.70 -4.09
N THR A 77 -17.33 -3.96 -3.79
CA THR A 77 -17.03 -3.41 -2.47
C THR A 77 -16.50 -1.98 -2.61
N THR A 78 -16.45 -1.22 -1.51
CA THR A 78 -15.87 0.11 -1.51
C THR A 78 -14.35 0.02 -1.63
N SER A 79 -13.78 0.76 -2.60
CA SER A 79 -12.34 0.86 -2.81
C SER A 79 -11.84 2.26 -2.45
N PHE A 80 -11.05 2.35 -1.39
CA PHE A 80 -10.42 3.60 -0.93
C PHE A 80 -9.13 3.88 -1.69
N THR A 81 -8.56 5.06 -1.46
CA THR A 81 -7.18 5.37 -1.85
C THR A 81 -6.23 4.34 -1.23
N GLN A 82 -5.15 3.98 -1.92
CA GLN A 82 -4.09 3.11 -1.37
C GLN A 82 -3.61 3.61 0.00
N PRO A 83 -3.18 2.72 0.92
CA PRO A 83 -2.77 3.08 2.27
C PRO A 83 -1.76 4.22 2.35
N ILE A 84 -0.78 4.25 1.44
CA ILE A 84 0.19 5.36 1.37
C ILE A 84 -0.48 6.71 1.11
N GLY A 85 -1.55 6.75 0.33
CA GLY A 85 -2.36 7.95 0.12
C GLY A 85 -3.29 8.26 1.29
N MET A 86 -3.93 7.23 1.87
CA MET A 86 -4.78 7.40 3.06
C MET A 86 -4.00 8.01 4.22
N SER A 87 -2.76 7.55 4.46
CA SER A 87 -1.92 8.09 5.53
C SER A 87 -1.53 9.55 5.30
N GLY A 88 -1.47 9.97 4.03
CA GLY A 88 -1.26 11.38 3.65
C GLY A 88 -2.35 12.33 4.13
N SER A 89 -3.52 11.83 4.49
CA SER A 89 -4.58 12.65 5.11
C SER A 89 -4.20 13.17 6.50
N PHE A 90 -3.34 12.46 7.24
CA PHE A 90 -3.05 12.71 8.65
C PHE A 90 -4.34 12.86 9.50
N ASP A 91 -5.39 12.16 9.10
CA ASP A 91 -6.72 12.18 9.73
C ASP A 91 -7.09 10.80 10.30
N THR A 92 -6.78 10.59 11.57
CA THR A 92 -7.07 9.34 12.27
C THR A 92 -8.58 9.06 12.40
N GLU A 93 -9.42 10.11 12.46
CA GLU A 93 -10.88 9.94 12.53
C GLU A 93 -11.42 9.40 11.19
N LEU A 94 -10.95 9.95 10.07
CA LEU A 94 -11.39 9.50 8.75
C LEU A 94 -10.86 8.10 8.42
N ILE A 95 -9.63 7.78 8.80
CA ILE A 95 -9.08 6.42 8.67
C ILE A 95 -9.86 5.41 9.52
N HIS A 96 -10.27 5.78 10.72
CA HIS A 96 -11.16 4.95 11.54
C HIS A 96 -12.47 4.65 10.79
N GLU A 97 -13.08 5.64 10.15
CA GLU A 97 -14.29 5.43 9.35
C GLU A 97 -14.04 4.51 8.15
N CYS A 98 -12.88 4.62 7.47
CA CYS A 98 -12.50 3.68 6.41
C CYS A 98 -12.38 2.24 6.95
N GLY A 99 -11.79 2.06 8.13
CA GLY A 99 -11.75 0.78 8.83
C GLY A 99 -13.16 0.26 9.20
N ARG A 100 -14.05 1.15 9.66
CA ARG A 100 -15.45 0.82 9.95
C ARG A 100 -16.17 0.28 8.72
N VAL A 101 -16.10 1.00 7.62
CA VAL A 101 -16.66 0.59 6.33
C VAL A 101 -16.15 -0.79 5.92
N THR A 102 -14.82 -0.99 6.00
CA THR A 102 -14.19 -2.28 5.68
C THR A 102 -14.75 -3.41 6.54
N GLY A 103 -14.91 -3.18 7.85
CA GLY A 103 -15.48 -4.18 8.76
C GLY A 103 -16.96 -4.47 8.51
N GLU A 104 -17.75 -3.46 8.16
CA GLU A 104 -19.19 -3.60 7.84
C GLU A 104 -19.38 -4.39 6.54
N GLU A 105 -18.62 -4.10 5.52
CA GLU A 105 -18.65 -4.83 4.25
C GLU A 105 -18.14 -6.27 4.42
N ALA A 106 -17.13 -6.51 5.27
CA ALA A 106 -16.70 -7.86 5.60
C ALA A 106 -17.85 -8.69 6.19
N ARG A 107 -18.64 -8.12 7.12
CA ARG A 107 -19.82 -8.78 7.70
C ARG A 107 -20.92 -9.02 6.68
N ALA A 108 -21.20 -8.05 5.82
CA ALA A 108 -22.19 -8.19 4.75
C ALA A 108 -21.85 -9.33 3.80
N LEU A 109 -20.58 -9.40 3.36
CA LEU A 109 -20.10 -10.48 2.49
C LEU A 109 -20.13 -11.85 3.21
N TYR A 110 -19.70 -11.89 4.47
CA TYR A 110 -19.75 -13.11 5.28
C TYR A 110 -21.16 -13.67 5.37
N LYS A 111 -22.16 -12.80 5.63
CA LYS A 111 -23.58 -13.19 5.70
C LYS A 111 -24.10 -13.68 4.35
N ARG A 112 -23.72 -13.04 3.24
CA ARG A 112 -24.11 -13.42 1.87
C ARG A 112 -23.54 -14.77 1.48
N ASN A 113 -22.26 -14.98 1.69
CA ASN A 113 -21.53 -16.16 1.22
C ASN A 113 -21.56 -17.34 2.21
N ASN A 114 -22.32 -17.20 3.30
CA ASN A 114 -22.52 -18.21 4.31
C ASN A 114 -21.20 -18.85 4.80
N GLY A 115 -20.20 -18.03 5.08
CA GLY A 115 -18.95 -18.51 5.67
C GLY A 115 -17.65 -17.97 5.05
N GLY A 116 -17.64 -16.82 4.40
CA GLY A 116 -16.41 -16.10 4.05
C GLY A 116 -15.58 -15.78 5.28
N SER A 117 -14.50 -15.01 5.15
CA SER A 117 -13.63 -14.68 6.28
C SER A 117 -13.99 -13.35 6.93
N LEU A 118 -13.99 -13.33 8.26
CA LEU A 118 -14.09 -12.14 9.10
C LEU A 118 -12.75 -11.75 9.73
N CYS A 119 -11.66 -12.46 9.37
CA CYS A 119 -10.30 -12.13 9.75
C CYS A 119 -9.54 -11.71 8.49
N ARG A 120 -9.09 -10.48 8.41
CA ARG A 120 -8.51 -9.90 7.19
C ARG A 120 -7.03 -9.57 7.38
N TRP A 121 -6.22 -9.86 6.34
CA TRP A 121 -4.78 -9.62 6.29
C TRP A 121 -4.48 -8.15 5.99
N ALA A 122 -4.80 -7.31 6.94
CA ALA A 122 -4.62 -5.86 6.91
C ALA A 122 -4.62 -5.29 8.34
N PRO A 123 -4.00 -4.12 8.55
CA PRO A 123 -3.20 -3.31 7.63
C PRO A 123 -1.78 -3.83 7.42
N THR A 124 -1.15 -3.47 6.29
CA THR A 124 0.28 -3.63 6.06
C THR A 124 1.01 -2.51 6.79
N ILE A 125 1.86 -2.85 7.77
CA ILE A 125 2.56 -1.86 8.61
C ILE A 125 4.08 -1.99 8.54
N ASP A 126 4.57 -2.65 7.49
CA ASP A 126 5.96 -2.56 7.07
C ASP A 126 6.33 -1.09 6.84
N MET A 127 7.56 -0.73 7.22
CA MET A 127 8.04 0.63 7.11
C MET A 127 8.51 0.95 5.69
N GLU A 128 7.97 2.01 5.10
CA GLU A 128 8.45 2.53 3.82
C GLU A 128 9.80 3.22 4.01
N ARG A 129 10.91 2.45 4.14
CA ARG A 129 12.26 2.96 4.36
C ARG A 129 13.01 3.33 3.08
N ASP A 130 12.55 2.84 1.95
CA ASP A 130 13.16 3.04 0.63
C ASP A 130 12.07 3.18 -0.43
N PRO A 131 12.01 4.30 -1.16
CA PRO A 131 10.95 4.57 -2.13
C PRO A 131 10.98 3.65 -3.38
N ARG A 132 11.95 2.75 -3.47
CA ARG A 132 12.03 1.72 -4.53
C ARG A 132 11.34 0.42 -4.13
N TRP A 133 11.00 0.24 -2.86
CA TRP A 133 10.34 -0.98 -2.41
C TRP A 133 9.00 -1.20 -3.13
N GLY A 134 8.80 -2.43 -3.65
CA GLY A 134 7.67 -2.78 -4.50
C GLY A 134 6.30 -2.64 -3.85
N ARG A 135 6.20 -2.82 -2.53
CA ARG A 135 4.95 -2.75 -1.78
C ARG A 135 4.77 -1.44 -1.01
N THR A 136 5.46 -0.37 -1.41
CA THR A 136 5.27 0.99 -0.85
C THR A 136 3.80 1.40 -0.83
N GLU A 137 3.02 1.03 -1.83
CA GLU A 137 1.59 1.35 -1.95
C GLU A 137 0.75 0.87 -0.76
N GLU A 138 1.08 -0.28 -0.18
CA GLU A 138 0.37 -0.89 0.94
C GLU A 138 0.76 -0.30 2.29
N ALA A 139 1.88 0.43 2.38
CA ALA A 139 2.43 0.98 3.61
C ALA A 139 1.79 2.31 4.00
N TYR A 140 1.99 2.73 5.24
CA TYR A 140 1.50 4.01 5.77
C TYR A 140 2.60 5.09 5.84
N GLY A 141 3.79 4.82 5.30
CA GLY A 141 4.88 5.78 5.18
C GLY A 141 6.18 5.38 5.89
N GLU A 142 7.10 6.33 5.94
CA GLU A 142 8.46 6.12 6.46
C GLU A 142 8.61 6.37 7.96
N ASP A 143 7.55 6.81 8.65
CA ASP A 143 7.61 7.19 10.07
C ASP A 143 6.84 6.22 10.97
N PRO A 144 7.47 5.67 12.03
CA PRO A 144 6.83 4.72 12.94
C PRO A 144 5.64 5.29 13.73
N CYS A 145 5.66 6.58 14.06
CA CYS A 145 4.56 7.23 14.78
C CYS A 145 3.34 7.39 13.85
N LEU A 146 3.54 7.90 12.64
CA LEU A 146 2.49 8.03 11.64
C LEU A 146 1.87 6.67 11.34
N THR A 147 2.70 5.68 10.94
CA THR A 147 2.25 4.32 10.62
C THR A 147 1.49 3.70 11.79
N GLY A 148 2.03 3.78 13.01
CA GLY A 148 1.40 3.19 14.18
C GLY A 148 0.04 3.81 14.53
N LYS A 149 -0.10 5.14 14.42
CA LYS A 149 -1.36 5.86 14.71
C LYS A 149 -2.42 5.60 13.65
N MET A 150 -2.05 5.69 12.36
CA MET A 150 -2.97 5.48 11.26
C MET A 150 -3.47 4.03 11.22
N ALA A 151 -2.55 3.07 11.36
CA ALA A 151 -2.90 1.66 11.44
C ALA A 151 -3.81 1.36 12.66
N SER A 152 -3.50 1.92 13.84
CA SER A 152 -4.33 1.75 15.04
C SER A 152 -5.75 2.26 14.82
N ALA A 153 -5.91 3.41 14.17
CA ALA A 153 -7.24 3.97 13.86
C ALA A 153 -8.02 3.07 12.88
N TYR A 154 -7.38 2.57 11.84
CA TYR A 154 -7.97 1.63 10.88
C TYR A 154 -8.43 0.33 11.56
N ILE A 155 -7.56 -0.25 12.41
CA ILE A 155 -7.85 -1.47 13.18
C ILE A 155 -9.04 -1.27 14.10
N GLN A 156 -9.10 -0.15 14.84
CA GLN A 156 -10.22 0.17 15.74
C GLN A 156 -11.53 0.27 14.97
N GLY A 157 -11.51 0.90 13.79
CA GLY A 157 -12.66 0.94 12.90
C GLY A 157 -13.10 -0.45 12.45
N MET A 158 -12.19 -1.31 12.01
CA MET A 158 -12.48 -2.70 11.63
C MET A 158 -13.08 -3.48 12.79
N LYS A 159 -12.46 -3.37 13.96
CA LYS A 159 -12.81 -4.10 15.18
C LYS A 159 -14.24 -3.78 15.68
N GLY A 160 -14.63 -2.50 15.65
CA GLY A 160 -15.89 -2.03 16.19
C GLY A 160 -15.86 -1.78 17.70
N ASP A 161 -16.99 -1.33 18.27
CA ASP A 161 -17.07 -0.78 19.63
C ASP A 161 -17.56 -1.77 20.70
N ASP A 162 -17.91 -3.00 20.31
CA ASP A 162 -18.36 -3.98 21.29
C ASP A 162 -17.20 -4.43 22.18
N PRO A 163 -17.37 -4.52 23.50
CA PRO A 163 -16.27 -4.88 24.41
C PRO A 163 -15.80 -6.34 24.28
N PHE A 164 -16.60 -7.22 23.69
CA PHE A 164 -16.30 -8.64 23.53
C PHE A 164 -16.21 -9.07 22.07
N TYR A 165 -17.22 -8.73 21.28
CA TYR A 165 -17.29 -9.14 19.88
C TYR A 165 -16.51 -8.23 18.95
N ILE A 166 -15.83 -8.83 17.99
CA ILE A 166 -15.09 -8.15 16.94
C ILE A 166 -15.91 -8.17 15.67
N ARG A 167 -16.11 -6.98 15.03
CA ARG A 167 -16.77 -6.86 13.73
C ARG A 167 -15.99 -7.57 12.65
N CYS A 168 -14.69 -7.23 12.52
CA CYS A 168 -13.74 -7.83 11.61
C CYS A 168 -12.36 -7.81 12.28
N ALA A 169 -11.69 -8.95 12.36
CA ALA A 169 -10.39 -9.06 12.97
C ALA A 169 -9.29 -8.61 12.00
N ALA A 170 -8.47 -7.66 12.44
CA ALA A 170 -7.29 -7.21 11.70
C ALA A 170 -6.10 -8.15 11.97
N THR A 171 -5.40 -8.53 10.91
CA THR A 171 -4.13 -9.28 10.96
C THR A 171 -3.03 -8.38 10.43
N LEU A 172 -2.16 -7.91 11.33
CA LEU A 172 -1.03 -7.06 10.96
C LEU A 172 -0.04 -7.83 10.09
N LYS A 173 0.53 -7.16 9.09
CA LYS A 173 1.55 -7.77 8.22
C LYS A 173 2.63 -6.78 7.83
N HIS A 174 3.85 -7.23 7.51
CA HIS A 174 4.36 -8.59 7.71
C HIS A 174 5.42 -8.53 8.82
N PHE A 175 5.33 -9.31 9.84
CA PHE A 175 6.23 -9.27 11.01
C PHE A 175 7.53 -10.03 10.73
N TYR A 176 8.66 -9.30 10.58
CA TYR A 176 8.90 -7.88 10.35
C TYR A 176 10.03 -7.66 9.33
N ALA A 177 10.23 -6.40 8.89
CA ALA A 177 11.31 -5.98 8.00
C ALA A 177 11.30 -6.64 6.61
N ASN A 178 10.13 -6.87 6.04
CA ASN A 178 9.91 -7.31 4.67
C ASN A 178 9.88 -6.08 3.74
N ASN A 179 11.05 -5.56 3.33
CA ASN A 179 11.17 -4.29 2.61
C ASN A 179 12.05 -4.39 1.35
N VAL A 180 12.17 -5.57 0.78
CA VAL A 180 12.79 -5.87 -0.52
C VAL A 180 11.98 -6.99 -1.15
N GLU A 181 11.50 -6.78 -2.37
CA GLU A 181 10.70 -7.78 -3.07
C GLU A 181 11.58 -8.77 -3.86
N LYS A 182 12.69 -8.27 -4.40
CA LYS A 182 13.62 -9.14 -5.12
C LYS A 182 14.21 -10.20 -4.18
N ASP A 183 14.06 -11.46 -4.58
CA ASP A 183 14.57 -12.63 -3.82
C ASP A 183 14.01 -12.70 -2.37
N ARG A 184 12.85 -12.13 -2.10
CA ARG A 184 12.25 -11.98 -0.76
C ARG A 184 12.12 -13.31 0.01
N VAL A 185 11.91 -14.41 -0.70
CA VAL A 185 11.78 -15.77 -0.12
C VAL A 185 13.13 -16.43 0.27
N SER A 186 14.23 -15.72 0.08
CA SER A 186 15.58 -16.21 0.43
C SER A 186 16.51 -15.11 0.95
N VAL A 187 16.08 -13.83 0.95
CA VAL A 187 16.88 -12.70 1.43
C VAL A 187 16.90 -12.65 2.96
N SER A 188 18.04 -12.25 3.53
CA SER A 188 18.19 -12.03 4.97
C SER A 188 18.30 -10.54 5.28
N SER A 189 17.34 -10.01 6.03
CA SER A 189 17.33 -8.63 6.54
C SER A 189 18.33 -8.51 7.69
N SER A 190 19.46 -7.84 7.45
CA SER A 190 20.49 -7.62 8.46
C SER A 190 20.18 -6.39 9.29
N ILE A 191 19.72 -6.57 10.51
CA ILE A 191 19.18 -5.52 11.37
C ILE A 191 19.83 -5.55 12.74
N ASP A 192 20.46 -4.45 13.15
CA ASP A 192 20.95 -4.31 14.51
C ASP A 192 19.81 -4.01 15.50
N GLU A 193 20.08 -4.21 16.80
CA GLU A 193 19.07 -4.06 17.87
C GLU A 193 18.48 -2.64 17.96
N ARG A 194 19.24 -1.59 17.60
CA ARG A 194 18.71 -0.22 17.59
C ARG A 194 17.71 -0.01 16.48
N ASN A 195 18.10 -0.32 15.25
CA ASN A 195 17.19 -0.24 14.11
C ASN A 195 15.94 -1.09 14.33
N LYS A 196 16.11 -2.29 14.88
CA LYS A 196 15.02 -3.20 15.22
C LYS A 196 14.00 -2.55 16.17
N HIS A 197 14.44 -2.13 17.35
CA HIS A 197 13.54 -1.63 18.40
C HIS A 197 13.09 -0.17 18.20
N GLU A 198 13.93 0.68 17.60
CA GLU A 198 13.62 2.10 17.41
C GLU A 198 12.80 2.36 16.12
N TYR A 199 12.76 1.41 15.17
CA TYR A 199 12.16 1.62 13.86
C TYR A 199 11.22 0.47 13.43
N TYR A 200 11.74 -0.73 13.15
CA TYR A 200 10.96 -1.79 12.50
C TYR A 200 9.87 -2.39 13.38
N LEU A 201 10.08 -2.53 14.68
CA LEU A 201 9.11 -3.12 15.60
C LEU A 201 8.06 -2.13 16.15
N GLU A 202 8.35 -0.83 16.16
CA GLU A 202 7.52 0.16 16.83
C GLU A 202 6.08 0.27 16.26
N PRO A 203 5.83 0.20 14.92
CA PRO A 203 4.47 0.17 14.40
C PRO A 203 3.67 -1.05 14.87
N PHE A 204 4.29 -2.24 14.91
CA PHE A 204 3.64 -3.46 15.39
C PHE A 204 3.27 -3.37 16.87
N ARG A 205 4.21 -2.89 17.70
CA ARG A 205 3.93 -2.66 19.11
C ARG A 205 2.72 -1.74 19.31
N LYS A 206 2.68 -0.60 18.62
CA LYS A 206 1.55 0.36 18.71
C LYS A 206 0.25 -0.26 18.21
N ALA A 207 0.24 -0.88 17.07
CA ALA A 207 -0.96 -1.47 16.47
C ALA A 207 -1.57 -2.59 17.35
N ILE A 208 -0.74 -3.35 18.10
CA ILE A 208 -1.20 -4.35 19.06
C ILE A 208 -1.68 -3.67 20.34
N THR A 209 -0.82 -2.86 20.98
CA THR A 209 -1.07 -2.38 22.35
C THR A 209 -2.04 -1.19 22.40
N GLU A 210 -2.15 -0.39 21.34
CA GLU A 210 -3.00 0.78 21.23
C GLU A 210 -4.15 0.58 20.22
N GLY A 211 -3.88 -0.06 19.07
CA GLY A 211 -4.88 -0.36 18.05
C GLY A 211 -5.78 -1.55 18.40
N GLY A 212 -5.29 -2.49 19.18
CA GLY A 212 -6.03 -3.70 19.57
C GLY A 212 -6.19 -4.69 18.42
N ALA A 213 -5.14 -4.85 17.61
CA ALA A 213 -5.09 -5.89 16.58
C ALA A 213 -5.28 -7.28 17.18
N GLU A 214 -6.03 -8.13 16.48
CA GLU A 214 -6.35 -9.48 16.93
C GLU A 214 -5.31 -10.51 16.50
N ALA A 215 -4.69 -10.33 15.33
CA ALA A 215 -3.77 -11.30 14.75
C ALA A 215 -2.55 -10.62 14.08
N VAL A 216 -1.53 -11.43 13.79
CA VAL A 216 -0.31 -11.00 13.09
C VAL A 216 0.09 -12.07 12.07
N MET A 217 0.63 -11.65 10.93
CA MET A 217 1.24 -12.50 9.90
C MET A 217 2.75 -12.28 9.89
N THR A 218 3.54 -13.37 9.89
CA THR A 218 4.98 -13.29 9.69
C THR A 218 5.34 -12.96 8.24
N SER A 219 6.61 -12.63 8.01
CA SER A 219 7.13 -12.22 6.71
C SER A 219 7.94 -13.32 6.04
N TYR A 220 8.17 -13.22 4.73
CA TYR A 220 8.94 -14.21 3.95
C TYR A 220 10.45 -14.20 4.23
N ASN A 221 11.02 -13.05 4.58
CA ASN A 221 12.46 -12.88 4.69
C ASN A 221 13.04 -13.55 5.95
N GLU A 222 14.33 -13.78 5.94
CA GLU A 222 15.08 -14.04 7.16
C GLU A 222 15.33 -12.75 7.94
N ILE A 223 15.39 -12.85 9.25
CA ILE A 223 15.87 -11.81 10.15
C ILE A 223 17.23 -12.27 10.72
N ASN A 224 18.30 -11.59 10.32
CA ASN A 224 19.65 -11.95 10.75
C ASN A 224 19.99 -13.46 10.56
N GLY A 225 19.54 -14.04 9.44
CA GLY A 225 19.79 -15.43 9.06
C GLY A 225 18.79 -16.45 9.64
N VAL A 226 17.70 -16.00 10.25
CA VAL A 226 16.61 -16.88 10.75
C VAL A 226 15.32 -16.54 10.00
N PRO A 227 14.69 -17.49 9.29
CA PRO A 227 13.40 -17.25 8.64
C PRO A 227 12.36 -16.72 9.64
N ALA A 228 11.61 -15.68 9.25
CA ALA A 228 10.69 -15.00 10.16
C ALA A 228 9.64 -15.95 10.76
N VAL A 229 9.17 -16.93 9.98
CA VAL A 229 8.19 -17.95 10.41
C VAL A 229 8.69 -18.86 11.55
N VAL A 230 9.99 -18.95 11.76
CA VAL A 230 10.59 -19.75 12.85
C VAL A 230 11.37 -18.88 13.85
N ASN A 231 11.24 -17.58 13.77
CA ASN A 231 11.89 -16.65 14.68
C ASN A 231 11.15 -16.61 16.03
N HIS A 232 11.87 -16.93 17.12
CA HIS A 232 11.30 -16.96 18.48
C HIS A 232 10.73 -15.61 18.95
N GLU A 233 11.11 -14.49 18.32
CA GLU A 233 10.55 -13.16 18.62
C GLU A 233 9.03 -13.09 18.38
N VAL A 234 8.47 -14.00 17.59
CA VAL A 234 7.02 -14.18 17.45
C VAL A 234 6.39 -14.50 18.81
N GLN A 235 6.94 -15.47 19.55
CA GLN A 235 6.45 -15.79 20.89
C GLN A 235 6.81 -14.68 21.89
N ASP A 236 8.10 -14.29 21.93
CA ASP A 236 8.64 -13.41 22.96
C ASP A 236 8.04 -12.00 22.92
N LEU A 237 7.94 -11.39 21.71
CA LEU A 237 7.45 -10.03 21.57
C LEU A 237 5.94 -9.97 21.40
N LEU A 238 5.38 -10.71 20.43
CA LEU A 238 3.95 -10.58 20.12
C LEU A 238 3.08 -11.11 21.27
N LYS A 239 3.39 -12.30 21.78
CA LYS A 239 2.54 -12.99 22.76
C LYS A 239 2.93 -12.68 24.19
N ASP A 240 4.23 -12.77 24.54
CA ASP A 240 4.67 -12.66 25.93
C ASP A 240 4.84 -11.21 26.37
N GLU A 241 5.33 -10.30 25.53
CA GLU A 241 5.52 -8.91 25.87
C GLU A 241 4.30 -8.05 25.54
N TRP A 242 3.84 -8.05 24.29
CA TRP A 242 2.77 -7.16 23.81
C TRP A 242 1.37 -7.72 24.00
N LYS A 243 1.24 -8.99 24.42
CA LYS A 243 -0.04 -9.63 24.76
C LYS A 243 -1.03 -9.67 23.59
N LEU A 244 -0.57 -10.05 22.40
CA LEU A 244 -1.45 -10.28 21.25
C LEU A 244 -2.61 -11.22 21.67
N PRO A 245 -3.88 -10.81 21.52
CA PRO A 245 -5.01 -11.57 22.06
C PRO A 245 -5.36 -12.84 21.27
N GLY A 246 -5.18 -12.83 19.96
CA GLY A 246 -5.55 -13.90 19.06
C GLY A 246 -4.36 -14.71 18.54
N HIS A 247 -4.33 -14.94 17.24
CA HIS A 247 -3.43 -15.91 16.62
C HIS A 247 -2.35 -15.25 15.73
N VAL A 248 -1.30 -16.03 15.44
CA VAL A 248 -0.28 -15.69 14.46
C VAL A 248 -0.35 -16.66 13.29
N VAL A 249 -0.38 -16.13 12.07
CA VAL A 249 -0.30 -16.91 10.83
C VAL A 249 1.06 -16.67 10.16
N CYS A 250 1.53 -17.61 9.36
CA CYS A 250 2.63 -17.36 8.43
C CYS A 250 2.06 -16.80 7.10
N ASP A 251 2.91 -16.14 6.33
CA ASP A 251 2.55 -15.69 4.97
C ASP A 251 2.37 -16.89 4.02
N GLY A 252 1.81 -16.66 2.84
CA GLY A 252 1.41 -17.72 1.91
C GLY A 252 2.59 -18.58 1.42
N GLY A 253 2.57 -19.88 1.74
CA GLY A 253 3.62 -20.81 1.37
C GLY A 253 4.90 -20.76 2.21
N ASP A 254 4.97 -19.86 3.20
CA ASP A 254 6.20 -19.49 3.90
C ASP A 254 6.90 -20.68 4.61
N PHE A 255 6.15 -21.55 5.29
CA PHE A 255 6.80 -22.68 5.96
C PHE A 255 7.43 -23.69 4.98
N GLN A 256 6.83 -23.87 3.79
CA GLN A 256 7.42 -24.69 2.72
C GLN A 256 8.68 -24.02 2.15
N GLN A 257 8.69 -22.71 2.04
CA GLN A 257 9.82 -21.92 1.52
C GLN A 257 11.07 -22.06 2.38
N THR A 258 10.94 -22.31 3.69
CA THR A 258 12.11 -22.57 4.55
C THR A 258 12.91 -23.81 4.12
N VAL A 259 12.25 -24.77 3.46
CA VAL A 259 12.87 -25.97 2.89
C VAL A 259 13.29 -25.74 1.44
N GLN A 260 12.40 -25.12 0.64
CA GLN A 260 12.55 -25.06 -0.81
C GLN A 260 13.52 -23.96 -1.25
N PHE A 261 13.53 -22.82 -0.58
CA PHE A 261 14.23 -21.59 -0.99
C PHE A 261 15.26 -21.10 0.01
N HIS A 262 14.91 -20.99 1.28
CA HIS A 262 15.87 -20.68 2.33
C HIS A 262 16.89 -21.80 2.55
N HIS A 263 16.51 -23.06 2.22
CA HIS A 263 17.33 -24.24 2.52
C HIS A 263 17.76 -24.33 3.99
N TYR A 264 16.89 -23.81 4.87
CA TYR A 264 17.15 -23.75 6.31
C TYR A 264 16.88 -25.09 7.00
N PHE A 265 15.80 -25.78 6.60
CA PHE A 265 15.46 -27.12 7.07
C PHE A 265 15.59 -28.17 5.96
N ALA A 266 15.82 -29.43 6.38
CA ALA A 266 15.84 -30.55 5.46
C ALA A 266 14.43 -31.10 5.13
N THR A 267 13.47 -30.91 6.04
CA THR A 267 12.11 -31.47 5.91
C THR A 267 11.04 -30.46 6.35
N HIS A 268 9.86 -30.58 5.78
CA HIS A 268 8.68 -29.80 6.18
C HIS A 268 8.26 -30.09 7.65
N ALA A 269 8.49 -31.31 8.16
CA ALA A 269 8.22 -31.66 9.55
C ALA A 269 9.05 -30.84 10.53
N GLU A 270 10.33 -30.66 10.24
CA GLU A 270 11.21 -29.79 11.04
C GLU A 270 10.77 -28.33 10.96
N SER A 271 10.49 -27.81 9.75
CA SER A 271 10.01 -26.44 9.55
C SER A 271 8.76 -26.15 10.36
N LEU A 272 7.73 -27.00 10.23
CA LEU A 272 6.47 -26.85 10.96
C LEU A 272 6.67 -26.90 12.47
N ALA A 273 7.50 -27.86 12.95
CA ALA A 273 7.77 -28.02 14.38
C ALA A 273 8.44 -26.78 14.98
N TYR A 274 9.41 -26.20 14.28
CA TYR A 274 10.06 -24.98 14.72
C TYR A 274 9.12 -23.76 14.63
N GLY A 275 8.32 -23.62 13.56
CA GLY A 275 7.33 -22.55 13.44
C GLY A 275 6.29 -22.61 14.56
N LEU A 276 5.75 -23.79 14.85
CA LEU A 276 4.79 -23.99 15.93
C LEU A 276 5.39 -23.59 17.29
N LYS A 277 6.64 -23.97 17.56
CA LYS A 277 7.36 -23.62 18.80
C LYS A 277 7.76 -22.14 18.85
N ALA A 278 8.02 -21.52 17.71
CA ALA A 278 8.27 -20.09 17.62
C ALA A 278 7.02 -19.23 17.86
N GLY A 279 5.83 -19.84 17.81
CA GLY A 279 4.57 -19.14 18.11
C GLY A 279 3.60 -19.01 16.95
N ILE A 280 3.84 -19.64 15.81
CA ILE A 280 2.84 -19.74 14.73
C ILE A 280 1.68 -20.59 15.22
N ASP A 281 0.45 -20.15 14.95
CA ASP A 281 -0.77 -20.83 15.37
C ASP A 281 -1.54 -21.45 14.21
N ALA A 282 -1.37 -20.90 12.99
CA ALA A 282 -1.99 -21.43 11.78
C ALA A 282 -1.08 -21.17 10.57
N PHE A 283 -0.96 -22.17 9.71
CA PHE A 283 -0.11 -22.13 8.53
C PHE A 283 -0.93 -21.79 7.29
N THR A 284 -0.52 -20.76 6.56
CA THR A 284 -1.12 -20.30 5.30
C THR A 284 -0.47 -21.03 4.13
N ASP A 285 -0.78 -22.31 4.01
CA ASP A 285 -0.12 -23.22 3.09
C ASP A 285 -1.11 -24.28 2.59
N ASP A 286 -0.69 -25.15 1.65
CA ASP A 286 -1.48 -26.29 1.21
C ASP A 286 -1.89 -27.16 2.41
N PRO A 287 -3.20 -27.33 2.68
CA PRO A 287 -3.67 -28.05 3.88
C PRO A 287 -3.17 -29.48 4.00
N GLU A 288 -2.97 -30.16 2.89
CA GLU A 288 -2.47 -31.55 2.89
C GLU A 288 -0.98 -31.60 3.22
N VAL A 289 -0.21 -30.62 2.72
CA VAL A 289 1.22 -30.51 3.05
C VAL A 289 1.41 -30.17 4.52
N VAL A 290 0.61 -29.24 5.07
CA VAL A 290 0.60 -28.87 6.48
C VAL A 290 0.23 -30.08 7.34
N TYR A 291 -0.86 -30.77 7.01
CA TYR A 291 -1.28 -31.96 7.75
C TYR A 291 -0.21 -33.05 7.80
N ARG A 292 0.39 -33.38 6.64
CA ARG A 292 1.48 -34.39 6.58
C ARG A 292 2.69 -33.95 7.40
N ALA A 293 3.11 -32.72 7.27
CA ALA A 293 4.23 -32.17 8.03
C ALA A 293 3.97 -32.22 9.55
N ALA A 294 2.76 -31.85 9.97
CA ALA A 294 2.34 -31.89 11.38
C ALA A 294 2.31 -33.31 11.93
N LYS A 295 1.76 -34.26 11.15
CA LYS A 295 1.70 -35.68 11.51
C LYS A 295 3.10 -36.28 11.65
N ASP A 296 3.95 -36.06 10.65
CA ASP A 296 5.35 -36.53 10.68
C ASP A 296 6.12 -35.91 11.85
N ALA A 297 5.92 -34.62 12.13
CA ALA A 297 6.54 -33.95 13.27
C ALA A 297 6.09 -34.58 14.63
N TYR A 298 4.80 -34.88 14.75
CA TYR A 298 4.26 -35.53 15.95
C TYR A 298 4.78 -36.97 16.11
N GLU A 299 4.76 -37.79 15.07
CA GLU A 299 5.23 -39.15 15.07
C GLU A 299 6.74 -39.24 15.36
N GLN A 300 7.53 -38.25 14.94
CA GLN A 300 8.96 -38.14 15.22
C GLN A 300 9.24 -37.55 16.63
N GLY A 301 8.22 -37.11 17.35
CA GLY A 301 8.38 -36.47 18.66
C GLY A 301 8.99 -35.06 18.59
N LEU A 302 8.94 -34.41 17.44
CA LEU A 302 9.38 -33.01 17.26
C LEU A 302 8.41 -32.01 17.90
N ILE A 303 7.12 -32.35 17.94
CA ILE A 303 6.05 -31.61 18.63
C ILE A 303 5.25 -32.55 19.54
N THR A 304 4.55 -31.94 20.48
CA THR A 304 3.65 -32.62 21.42
C THR A 304 2.21 -32.18 21.15
N GLU A 305 1.23 -32.91 21.70
CA GLU A 305 -0.17 -32.50 21.65
C GLU A 305 -0.40 -31.13 22.35
N GLU A 306 0.39 -30.84 23.40
CA GLU A 306 0.35 -29.55 24.10
C GLU A 306 0.81 -28.39 23.21
N ASP A 307 1.80 -28.59 22.34
CA ASP A 307 2.23 -27.59 21.34
C ASP A 307 1.08 -27.27 20.35
N ILE A 308 0.38 -28.32 19.90
CA ILE A 308 -0.77 -28.19 19.00
C ILE A 308 -1.93 -27.49 19.72
N ASP A 309 -2.26 -27.92 20.94
CA ASP A 309 -3.36 -27.34 21.75
C ASP A 309 -3.16 -25.86 22.00
N ARG A 310 -1.92 -25.42 22.27
CA ARG A 310 -1.58 -24.01 22.45
C ARG A 310 -1.92 -23.19 21.19
N ALA A 311 -1.54 -23.66 20.02
CA ALA A 311 -1.81 -22.98 18.75
C ALA A 311 -3.31 -22.92 18.46
N LEU A 312 -4.00 -24.03 18.60
CA LEU A 312 -5.44 -24.11 18.36
C LEU A 312 -6.25 -23.22 19.32
N ARG A 313 -5.84 -23.11 20.59
CA ARG A 313 -6.48 -22.18 21.54
C ARG A 313 -6.49 -20.74 21.01
N ASN A 314 -5.39 -20.26 20.44
CA ASN A 314 -5.31 -18.92 19.88
C ASN A 314 -6.18 -18.76 18.64
N SER A 315 -6.14 -19.74 17.74
CA SER A 315 -6.96 -19.75 16.51
C SER A 315 -8.48 -19.80 16.83
N PHE A 316 -8.91 -20.65 17.79
CA PHE A 316 -10.31 -20.71 18.23
C PHE A 316 -10.74 -19.47 19.01
N ARG A 317 -9.84 -18.86 19.80
CA ARG A 317 -10.13 -17.61 20.53
C ARG A 317 -10.58 -16.49 19.58
N THR A 318 -9.84 -16.26 18.50
CA THR A 318 -10.24 -15.28 17.47
C THR A 318 -11.61 -15.59 16.90
N ARG A 319 -11.92 -16.87 16.63
CA ARG A 319 -13.24 -17.29 16.12
C ARG A 319 -14.36 -17.08 17.14
N ILE A 320 -14.08 -17.24 18.45
CA ILE A 320 -15.01 -16.93 19.53
C ILE A 320 -15.27 -15.41 19.59
N HIS A 321 -14.24 -14.58 19.53
CA HIS A 321 -14.38 -13.11 19.49
C HIS A 321 -15.16 -12.64 18.26
N LEU A 322 -15.04 -13.33 17.14
CA LEU A 322 -15.84 -13.06 15.93
C LEU A 322 -17.29 -13.53 16.04
N GLY A 323 -17.67 -14.24 17.12
CA GLY A 323 -19.03 -14.75 17.34
C GLY A 323 -19.40 -15.92 16.42
N LEU A 324 -18.43 -16.67 15.89
CA LEU A 324 -18.71 -17.78 14.94
C LEU A 324 -19.38 -18.98 15.61
N PHE A 325 -19.33 -19.07 16.93
CA PHE A 325 -19.89 -20.14 17.71
C PHE A 325 -21.10 -19.69 18.55
N ASP A 326 -21.67 -18.51 18.27
CA ASP A 326 -22.78 -17.96 19.03
C ASP A 326 -24.08 -18.05 18.22
N GLY A 327 -25.21 -18.00 18.90
CA GLY A 327 -26.54 -18.06 18.26
C GLY A 327 -26.81 -16.77 17.46
N ASN A 328 -27.75 -16.87 16.52
CA ASN A 328 -28.20 -15.68 15.76
C ASN A 328 -28.76 -14.62 16.72
N GLY A 329 -28.15 -13.41 16.62
CA GLY A 329 -28.55 -12.25 17.43
C GLY A 329 -27.75 -12.05 18.71
N ASP A 330 -26.86 -12.97 19.10
CA ASP A 330 -25.97 -12.78 20.25
C ASP A 330 -24.81 -11.82 19.91
N CYS A 331 -24.23 -11.98 18.72
CA CYS A 331 -23.21 -11.05 18.21
C CYS A 331 -23.90 -9.82 17.56
N PRO A 332 -23.61 -8.59 18.01
CA PRO A 332 -24.26 -7.38 17.49
C PRO A 332 -24.01 -7.10 16.00
N TYR A 333 -22.97 -7.72 15.44
CA TYR A 333 -22.60 -7.55 14.02
C TYR A 333 -23.19 -8.64 13.10
N SER A 334 -23.91 -9.62 13.63
CA SER A 334 -24.43 -10.77 12.85
C SER A 334 -25.52 -10.38 11.85
N GLU A 335 -26.21 -9.27 12.06
CA GLU A 335 -27.34 -8.84 11.22
C GLU A 335 -26.92 -7.90 10.06
N MET A 336 -25.66 -7.49 10.00
CA MET A 336 -25.17 -6.65 8.89
C MET A 336 -25.28 -7.40 7.54
N GLY A 337 -25.92 -6.77 6.56
CA GLY A 337 -26.24 -7.38 5.26
C GLY A 337 -25.93 -6.47 4.07
N GLU A 338 -26.58 -6.78 2.93
CA GLU A 338 -26.36 -6.10 1.64
C GLU A 338 -26.47 -4.58 1.68
N GLU A 339 -27.25 -4.04 2.58
CA GLU A 339 -27.48 -2.61 2.75
C GLU A 339 -26.21 -1.83 3.12
N TYR A 340 -25.17 -2.53 3.61
CA TYR A 340 -23.88 -1.94 3.94
C TYR A 340 -22.93 -1.89 2.74
N VAL A 341 -23.08 -2.79 1.73
CA VAL A 341 -22.12 -2.91 0.64
C VAL A 341 -22.18 -1.69 -0.28
N ASN A 342 -21.10 -0.93 -0.33
CA ASN A 342 -20.96 0.31 -1.11
C ASN A 342 -22.16 1.26 -0.95
N SER A 343 -22.68 1.38 0.28
CA SER A 343 -23.82 2.25 0.61
C SER A 343 -23.50 3.71 0.28
N THR A 344 -24.54 4.55 0.20
CA THR A 344 -24.34 6.00 -0.02
C THR A 344 -23.42 6.62 1.02
N GLU A 345 -23.53 6.20 2.29
CA GLU A 345 -22.64 6.64 3.36
C GLU A 345 -21.19 6.18 3.10
N HIS A 346 -21.01 4.93 2.70
CA HIS A 346 -19.67 4.40 2.35
C HIS A 346 -19.03 5.14 1.18
N GLN A 347 -19.84 5.46 0.15
CA GLN A 347 -19.37 6.27 -0.99
C GLN A 347 -18.97 7.70 -0.56
N GLU A 348 -19.70 8.31 0.37
CA GLU A 348 -19.36 9.64 0.90
C GLU A 348 -18.06 9.63 1.71
N ILE A 349 -17.83 8.59 2.54
CA ILE A 349 -16.56 8.40 3.27
C ILE A 349 -15.42 8.17 2.29
N CYS A 350 -15.63 7.34 1.26
CA CYS A 350 -14.64 7.09 0.22
C CYS A 350 -14.29 8.38 -0.55
N ARG A 351 -15.29 9.17 -0.94
CA ARG A 351 -15.06 10.47 -1.60
C ARG A 351 -14.27 11.42 -0.70
N LYS A 352 -14.64 11.52 0.58
CA LYS A 352 -13.94 12.36 1.54
C LYS A 352 -12.48 11.93 1.70
N MET A 353 -12.21 10.62 1.77
CA MET A 353 -10.84 10.11 1.82
C MET A 353 -10.07 10.45 0.54
N ALA A 354 -10.67 10.32 -0.64
CA ALA A 354 -10.05 10.72 -1.89
C ALA A 354 -9.73 12.22 -1.93
N GLU A 355 -10.65 13.07 -1.45
CA GLU A 355 -10.45 14.52 -1.35
C GLU A 355 -9.34 14.88 -0.35
N GLU A 356 -9.28 14.23 0.81
CA GLU A 356 -8.29 14.48 1.88
C GLU A 356 -6.92 13.83 1.63
N SER A 357 -6.79 13.01 0.59
CA SER A 357 -5.52 12.37 0.17
C SER A 357 -4.75 13.17 -0.89
N VAL A 358 -5.34 14.21 -1.45
CA VAL A 358 -4.72 15.00 -2.53
C VAL A 358 -3.74 16.00 -1.93
N VAL A 359 -2.46 15.87 -2.26
CA VAL A 359 -1.37 16.75 -1.81
C VAL A 359 -1.10 17.83 -2.87
N LEU A 360 -1.15 19.08 -2.48
CA LEU A 360 -0.67 20.20 -3.31
C LEU A 360 0.84 20.36 -3.10
N LEU A 361 1.63 19.95 -4.11
CA LEU A 361 3.09 19.97 -4.04
C LEU A 361 3.68 21.35 -4.44
N LYS A 362 3.06 22.02 -5.41
CA LYS A 362 3.48 23.34 -5.88
C LYS A 362 2.28 24.16 -6.33
N ASN A 363 2.26 25.46 -6.05
CA ASN A 363 1.27 26.39 -6.58
C ASN A 363 1.82 27.82 -6.63
N GLU A 364 2.06 28.31 -7.82
CA GLU A 364 2.46 29.71 -8.08
C GLU A 364 1.23 30.60 -8.38
N GLY A 365 0.09 30.32 -7.72
CA GLY A 365 -1.11 31.14 -7.77
C GLY A 365 -2.02 30.86 -8.97
N ILE A 366 -1.87 29.73 -9.66
CA ILE A 366 -2.76 29.31 -10.75
C ILE A 366 -3.93 28.43 -10.28
N LEU A 367 -3.87 27.90 -9.08
CA LEU A 367 -4.92 27.18 -8.38
C LEU A 367 -5.37 27.97 -7.14
N PRO A 368 -6.64 27.79 -6.71
CA PRO A 368 -7.72 27.04 -7.33
C PRO A 368 -8.37 27.73 -8.52
N TRP A 369 -9.04 26.94 -9.37
CA TRP A 369 -9.90 27.45 -10.42
C TRP A 369 -11.29 27.72 -9.86
N LYS A 370 -11.47 28.84 -9.17
CA LYS A 370 -12.71 29.17 -8.45
C LYS A 370 -13.88 29.44 -9.36
N LYS A 371 -15.09 28.97 -8.95
CA LYS A 371 -16.36 29.59 -9.33
C LYS A 371 -16.45 30.95 -8.65
N ASP A 372 -16.78 32.01 -9.41
CA ASP A 372 -17.10 33.33 -8.87
C ASP A 372 -18.32 33.26 -7.92
N ALA A 373 -18.07 33.06 -6.64
CA ALA A 373 -19.01 33.37 -5.59
C ALA A 373 -18.50 34.62 -4.90
N GLU A 374 -19.09 35.76 -5.24
CA GLU A 374 -19.09 37.03 -4.53
C GLU A 374 -17.85 37.33 -3.66
N GLU A 375 -16.66 37.37 -4.24
CA GLU A 375 -15.52 37.99 -3.56
C GLU A 375 -15.66 39.51 -3.64
N PRO A 376 -15.41 40.25 -2.53
CA PRO A 376 -15.30 41.68 -2.59
C PRO A 376 -14.15 42.03 -3.56
N LYS A 377 -14.42 42.89 -4.53
CA LYS A 377 -13.45 43.34 -5.55
C LYS A 377 -12.16 43.78 -4.88
N LEU A 378 -11.14 42.93 -4.99
CA LEU A 378 -9.79 43.26 -4.54
C LEU A 378 -9.20 44.27 -5.53
N GLN A 379 -8.96 45.48 -5.06
CA GLN A 379 -8.26 46.48 -5.85
C GLN A 379 -6.75 46.39 -5.63
N ASP A 380 -5.95 46.63 -6.67
CA ASP A 380 -4.52 46.78 -6.53
C ASP A 380 -4.18 48.06 -5.71
N SER A 381 -2.89 48.25 -5.36
CA SER A 381 -2.43 49.41 -4.64
C SER A 381 -2.66 50.75 -5.35
N VAL A 382 -3.27 50.71 -6.56
CA VAL A 382 -3.58 51.88 -7.40
C VAL A 382 -5.11 51.97 -7.67
N GLY A 383 -5.93 51.15 -7.03
CA GLY A 383 -7.39 51.13 -7.11
C GLY A 383 -7.97 50.50 -8.38
N ARG A 384 -7.19 49.70 -9.09
CA ARG A 384 -7.66 48.97 -10.26
C ARG A 384 -8.16 47.58 -9.87
N ASP A 385 -9.33 47.18 -10.41
CA ASP A 385 -9.86 45.82 -10.22
C ASP A 385 -8.87 44.80 -10.81
N LYS A 386 -8.42 43.84 -9.98
CA LYS A 386 -7.65 42.69 -10.48
C LYS A 386 -8.54 41.89 -11.44
N PRO A 387 -7.98 41.33 -12.52
CA PRO A 387 -8.78 40.47 -13.41
C PRO A 387 -9.29 39.28 -12.61
N GLN A 388 -10.64 39.13 -12.61
CA GLN A 388 -11.28 37.94 -12.05
C GLN A 388 -10.92 36.75 -12.92
N THR A 389 -10.51 35.66 -12.34
CA THR A 389 -10.33 34.39 -13.05
C THR A 389 -11.71 33.86 -13.43
N LYS A 390 -12.09 34.09 -14.70
CA LYS A 390 -13.33 33.54 -15.28
C LYS A 390 -13.22 31.98 -15.26
N MET A 391 -14.34 31.30 -14.99
CA MET A 391 -14.45 29.85 -15.18
C MET A 391 -13.91 29.46 -16.56
N PRO A 392 -13.13 28.37 -16.66
CA PRO A 392 -12.60 27.93 -17.93
C PRO A 392 -13.77 27.52 -18.86
N GLU A 393 -13.81 28.06 -20.08
CA GLU A 393 -14.76 27.63 -21.07
C GLU A 393 -14.39 26.30 -21.72
N THR A 394 -13.08 25.99 -21.73
CA THR A 394 -12.51 24.76 -22.28
C THR A 394 -11.41 24.23 -21.36
N ILE A 395 -11.42 22.92 -21.09
CA ILE A 395 -10.41 22.23 -20.29
C ILE A 395 -9.87 21.04 -21.08
N ALA A 396 -8.55 20.96 -21.27
CA ALA A 396 -7.89 19.78 -21.79
C ALA A 396 -7.35 18.92 -20.63
N VAL A 397 -7.78 17.67 -20.54
CA VAL A 397 -7.27 16.67 -19.60
C VAL A 397 -6.49 15.65 -20.39
N VAL A 398 -5.18 15.65 -20.28
CA VAL A 398 -4.30 14.88 -21.16
C VAL A 398 -3.29 14.05 -20.39
N GLY A 399 -2.73 13.05 -21.05
CA GLY A 399 -1.72 12.14 -20.47
C GLY A 399 -2.23 10.72 -20.27
N PRO A 400 -1.31 9.75 -20.05
CA PRO A 400 -1.66 8.32 -20.05
C PRO A 400 -2.65 7.93 -18.95
N LEU A 401 -2.77 8.72 -17.89
CA LEU A 401 -3.68 8.45 -16.77
C LEU A 401 -4.93 9.38 -16.77
N ALA A 402 -5.16 10.13 -17.85
CA ALA A 402 -6.26 11.12 -17.93
C ALA A 402 -7.66 10.48 -17.85
N ASP A 403 -7.85 9.32 -18.45
CA ASP A 403 -9.16 8.63 -18.55
C ASP A 403 -9.06 7.14 -18.20
N VAL A 404 -8.33 6.83 -17.15
CA VAL A 404 -8.18 5.45 -16.66
C VAL A 404 -8.28 5.41 -15.15
N TRP A 405 -8.76 4.29 -14.66
CA TRP A 405 -8.65 3.83 -13.28
C TRP A 405 -8.08 2.42 -13.32
N TYR A 406 -6.98 2.18 -12.63
CA TYR A 406 -6.36 0.87 -12.53
C TYR A 406 -6.69 0.25 -11.18
N LYS A 407 -7.15 -1.00 -11.19
CA LYS A 407 -7.15 -1.82 -9.99
C LYS A 407 -5.71 -2.26 -9.72
N ASP A 408 -5.40 -2.42 -8.45
CA ASP A 408 -4.16 -2.99 -7.97
C ASP A 408 -4.36 -4.42 -7.47
N TRP A 409 -3.29 -5.06 -6.97
CA TRP A 409 -3.38 -6.45 -6.57
C TRP A 409 -4.26 -6.67 -5.34
N TYR A 410 -4.33 -5.69 -4.42
CA TYR A 410 -5.07 -5.79 -3.17
C TYR A 410 -6.38 -5.01 -3.13
N SER A 411 -6.82 -4.44 -4.24
CA SER A 411 -8.13 -3.80 -4.34
C SER A 411 -9.27 -4.79 -4.51
N GLY A 412 -10.45 -4.39 -4.04
CA GLY A 412 -11.72 -4.95 -4.49
C GLY A 412 -12.04 -4.56 -5.93
N VAL A 413 -13.24 -4.89 -6.36
CA VAL A 413 -13.80 -4.42 -7.64
C VAL A 413 -14.95 -3.47 -7.31
N PRO A 414 -14.72 -2.15 -7.29
CA PRO A 414 -15.78 -1.21 -6.95
C PRO A 414 -16.88 -1.23 -8.01
N PRO A 415 -18.15 -0.92 -7.65
CA PRO A 415 -19.26 -0.91 -8.61
C PRO A 415 -19.14 0.20 -9.65
N TYR A 416 -18.31 1.19 -9.39
CA TYR A 416 -17.94 2.27 -10.31
C TYR A 416 -16.58 2.83 -9.91
N ALA A 417 -15.91 3.48 -10.85
CA ALA A 417 -14.73 4.30 -10.59
C ALA A 417 -14.84 5.60 -11.39
N VAL A 418 -14.37 6.69 -10.81
CA VAL A 418 -14.36 8.02 -11.42
C VAL A 418 -12.96 8.33 -11.89
N THR A 419 -12.76 8.37 -13.20
CA THR A 419 -11.48 8.75 -13.81
C THR A 419 -11.19 10.25 -13.63
N PRO A 420 -9.92 10.70 -13.74
CA PRO A 420 -9.61 12.11 -13.64
C PRO A 420 -10.47 13.00 -14.56
N VAL A 421 -10.61 12.64 -15.83
CA VAL A 421 -11.44 13.44 -16.78
C VAL A 421 -12.93 13.42 -16.40
N GLU A 422 -13.45 12.30 -15.89
CA GLU A 422 -14.84 12.25 -15.43
C GLU A 422 -15.07 13.14 -14.21
N GLY A 423 -14.14 13.14 -13.25
CA GLY A 423 -14.19 14.04 -12.11
C GLY A 423 -14.20 15.51 -12.54
N ILE A 424 -13.35 15.88 -13.51
CA ILE A 424 -13.32 17.24 -14.07
C ILE A 424 -14.64 17.59 -14.77
N ARG A 425 -15.21 16.67 -15.56
CA ARG A 425 -16.53 16.90 -16.20
C ARG A 425 -17.65 17.12 -15.18
N ARG A 426 -17.65 16.40 -14.09
CA ARG A 426 -18.63 16.54 -13.01
C ARG A 426 -18.48 17.86 -12.24
N GLU A 427 -17.24 18.26 -11.96
CA GLU A 427 -16.93 19.48 -11.18
C GLU A 427 -17.13 20.76 -12.00
N PHE A 428 -16.90 20.69 -13.34
CA PHE A 428 -17.01 21.83 -14.27
C PHE A 428 -18.03 21.56 -15.40
N PRO A 429 -19.32 21.39 -15.07
CA PRO A 429 -20.34 20.96 -16.03
C PRO A 429 -20.61 21.98 -17.16
N GLU A 430 -20.20 23.22 -16.99
CA GLU A 430 -20.35 24.29 -17.99
C GLU A 430 -19.15 24.37 -18.96
N ALA A 431 -18.04 23.63 -18.66
CA ALA A 431 -16.86 23.67 -19.50
C ALA A 431 -16.90 22.57 -20.58
N GLU A 432 -16.37 22.88 -21.76
CA GLU A 432 -16.06 21.86 -22.75
C GLU A 432 -14.76 21.12 -22.31
N VAL A 433 -14.89 19.84 -21.94
CA VAL A 433 -13.75 19.04 -21.46
C VAL A 433 -13.33 18.06 -22.55
N THR A 434 -12.13 18.27 -23.11
CA THR A 434 -11.48 17.38 -24.07
C THR A 434 -10.50 16.45 -23.35
N CYS A 435 -10.28 15.24 -23.91
CA CYS A 435 -9.35 14.27 -23.34
C CYS A 435 -8.55 13.56 -24.42
N HIS A 436 -7.25 13.31 -24.14
CA HIS A 436 -6.40 12.46 -24.96
C HIS A 436 -5.27 11.87 -24.11
N SER A 437 -5.01 10.55 -24.26
CA SER A 437 -3.97 9.85 -23.48
C SER A 437 -2.52 10.26 -23.81
N GLY A 438 -2.27 10.83 -24.97
CA GLY A 438 -0.92 11.12 -25.46
C GLY A 438 -0.16 9.87 -25.94
N LEU A 439 -0.80 8.71 -25.94
CA LEU A 439 -0.20 7.47 -26.41
C LEU A 439 -0.18 7.43 -27.93
N SER A 440 0.92 6.92 -28.50
CA SER A 440 1.10 6.80 -29.94
C SER A 440 0.54 5.49 -30.46
N LYS A 441 0.05 5.51 -31.69
CA LYS A 441 -0.33 4.31 -32.43
C LYS A 441 0.79 3.95 -33.41
N LEU A 442 1.16 2.68 -33.45
CA LEU A 442 2.26 2.19 -34.27
C LEU A 442 1.93 0.87 -34.96
N GLN A 443 2.72 0.57 -35.97
CA GLN A 443 2.78 -0.74 -36.63
C GLN A 443 4.19 -1.33 -36.46
N LEU A 444 4.26 -2.64 -36.35
CA LEU A 444 5.52 -3.38 -36.25
C LEU A 444 5.77 -4.16 -37.54
N SER A 445 7.02 -4.23 -37.98
CA SER A 445 7.39 -4.99 -39.18
C SER A 445 8.74 -5.71 -38.99
N VAL A 446 8.89 -6.84 -39.70
CA VAL A 446 10.13 -7.63 -39.79
C VAL A 446 10.37 -7.90 -41.26
N ASP A 447 11.55 -7.50 -41.78
CA ASP A 447 11.99 -7.70 -43.17
C ASP A 447 10.93 -7.28 -44.23
N GLY A 448 10.19 -6.21 -43.95
CA GLY A 448 9.20 -5.65 -44.87
C GLY A 448 7.82 -6.28 -44.80
N LYS A 449 7.61 -7.29 -43.96
CA LYS A 449 6.29 -7.83 -43.56
C LYS A 449 5.81 -7.25 -42.25
N TYR A 450 4.52 -7.08 -42.10
CA TYR A 450 3.90 -6.42 -40.96
C TYR A 450 3.27 -7.41 -39.98
N VAL A 451 3.34 -7.08 -38.71
CA VAL A 451 2.61 -7.84 -37.69
C VAL A 451 1.11 -7.66 -37.89
N ALA A 452 0.39 -8.75 -37.99
CA ALA A 452 -1.05 -8.84 -38.21
C ALA A 452 -1.71 -9.83 -37.23
N LEU A 453 -3.04 -9.78 -37.10
CA LEU A 453 -3.82 -10.73 -36.30
C LEU A 453 -4.59 -11.69 -37.19
N ASP A 454 -4.59 -12.97 -36.86
CA ASP A 454 -5.47 -13.96 -37.47
C ASP A 454 -6.85 -14.01 -36.74
N ALA A 455 -7.73 -14.92 -37.17
CA ALA A 455 -9.08 -15.08 -36.60
C ALA A 455 -9.08 -15.55 -35.14
N ASP A 456 -7.99 -16.14 -34.67
CA ASP A 456 -7.78 -16.61 -33.30
C ASP A 456 -6.98 -15.62 -32.45
N ASN A 457 -6.81 -14.38 -32.96
CA ASN A 457 -6.02 -13.28 -32.34
C ASN A 457 -4.51 -13.59 -32.16
N ARG A 458 -3.96 -14.55 -32.90
CA ARG A 458 -2.54 -14.85 -32.89
C ARG A 458 -1.80 -13.87 -33.79
N LEU A 459 -0.61 -13.43 -33.36
CA LEU A 459 0.22 -12.53 -34.14
C LEU A 459 1.04 -13.29 -35.20
N TYR A 460 0.97 -12.82 -36.44
CA TYR A 460 1.73 -13.40 -37.56
C TYR A 460 2.28 -12.29 -38.48
N LEU A 461 3.19 -12.63 -39.40
CA LEU A 461 3.73 -11.71 -40.41
C LEU A 461 2.88 -11.74 -41.70
N GLY A 462 2.17 -10.65 -41.97
CA GLY A 462 1.34 -10.44 -43.15
C GLY A 462 1.85 -9.34 -44.08
N GLU A 463 1.07 -9.01 -45.10
CA GLU A 463 1.32 -7.89 -45.98
C GLU A 463 0.88 -6.58 -45.33
N LYS A 464 1.34 -5.41 -45.85
CA LYS A 464 1.06 -4.08 -45.23
C LYS A 464 -0.43 -3.80 -45.07
N GLU A 465 -1.27 -4.27 -45.97
CA GLU A 465 -2.73 -4.09 -45.94
C GLU A 465 -3.40 -4.87 -44.79
N GLN A 466 -2.72 -5.82 -44.22
CA GLN A 466 -3.17 -6.66 -43.09
C GLN A 466 -2.60 -6.15 -41.75
N ALA A 467 -1.71 -5.15 -41.79
CA ALA A 467 -0.99 -4.68 -40.63
C ALA A 467 -1.92 -4.29 -39.47
N GLU A 468 -1.67 -4.86 -38.29
CA GLU A 468 -2.34 -4.42 -37.06
C GLU A 468 -1.72 -3.10 -36.57
N THR A 469 -2.56 -2.25 -36.05
CA THR A 469 -2.15 -1.00 -35.41
C THR A 469 -2.25 -1.17 -33.91
N PHE A 470 -1.17 -0.90 -33.20
CA PHE A 470 -1.11 -1.05 -31.75
C PHE A 470 -1.06 0.31 -31.06
N LEU A 471 -1.85 0.46 -30.00
CA LEU A 471 -1.65 1.52 -29.02
C LEU A 471 -0.45 1.12 -28.14
N TYR A 472 0.57 1.97 -28.12
CA TYR A 472 1.84 1.71 -27.44
C TYR A 472 1.93 2.55 -26.17
N THR A 473 2.17 1.88 -25.04
CA THR A 473 2.40 2.55 -23.75
C THR A 473 3.78 2.20 -23.23
N ASP A 474 4.63 3.20 -23.02
CA ASP A 474 5.92 3.08 -22.35
C ASP A 474 5.78 3.49 -20.90
N TRP A 475 5.84 2.49 -19.99
CA TRP A 475 5.78 2.64 -18.53
C TRP A 475 7.16 2.90 -17.89
N GLY A 476 8.22 2.99 -18.72
CA GLY A 476 9.61 3.13 -18.26
C GLY A 476 10.26 1.81 -17.83
N CYS A 477 11.57 1.85 -17.65
CA CYS A 477 12.39 0.70 -17.21
C CYS A 477 12.27 -0.56 -18.06
N GLY A 478 12.01 -0.43 -19.37
CA GLY A 478 11.79 -1.57 -20.27
C GLY A 478 10.39 -2.19 -20.18
N ASN A 479 9.47 -1.60 -19.40
CA ASN A 479 8.10 -2.08 -19.30
C ASN A 479 7.22 -1.35 -20.29
N THR A 480 6.75 -2.05 -21.33
CA THR A 480 5.82 -1.51 -22.30
C THR A 480 4.61 -2.42 -22.47
N THR A 481 3.51 -1.86 -22.93
CA THR A 481 2.33 -2.63 -23.32
C THR A 481 1.89 -2.26 -24.74
N LEU A 482 1.35 -3.25 -25.45
CA LEU A 482 0.74 -3.11 -26.76
C LEU A 482 -0.72 -3.52 -26.70
N GLN A 483 -1.62 -2.64 -27.16
CA GLN A 483 -3.03 -2.96 -27.29
C GLN A 483 -3.45 -2.90 -28.77
N ALA A 484 -3.95 -4.00 -29.32
CA ALA A 484 -4.38 -4.08 -30.71
C ALA A 484 -5.66 -3.27 -30.92
N MET A 485 -5.66 -2.39 -31.91
CA MET A 485 -6.77 -1.48 -32.16
C MET A 485 -7.97 -2.16 -32.81
N SER A 486 -7.76 -3.29 -33.51
CA SER A 486 -8.83 -3.99 -34.21
C SER A 486 -9.79 -4.73 -33.26
N ASN A 487 -9.33 -5.18 -32.10
CA ASN A 487 -10.11 -5.98 -31.15
C ASN A 487 -10.10 -5.45 -29.70
N ASP A 488 -9.39 -4.34 -29.47
CA ASP A 488 -9.25 -3.71 -28.15
C ASP A 488 -8.66 -4.66 -27.08
N ARG A 489 -7.65 -5.49 -27.47
CA ARG A 489 -7.00 -6.46 -26.62
C ARG A 489 -5.50 -6.21 -26.49
N PHE A 490 -4.98 -6.49 -25.30
CA PHE A 490 -3.55 -6.45 -25.03
C PHE A 490 -2.85 -7.66 -25.63
N VAL A 491 -1.63 -7.40 -26.13
CA VAL A 491 -0.70 -8.42 -26.61
C VAL A 491 -0.03 -9.07 -25.42
N LEU A 492 -0.08 -10.41 -25.35
CA LEU A 492 0.53 -11.17 -24.27
C LEU A 492 1.20 -12.45 -24.78
N LEU A 493 2.08 -13.01 -23.95
CA LEU A 493 2.57 -14.38 -24.08
C LEU A 493 1.54 -15.32 -23.43
N GLU A 494 0.93 -16.21 -24.25
CA GLU A 494 -0.08 -17.16 -23.76
C GLU A 494 0.47 -18.15 -22.74
N GLU A 495 -0.31 -18.42 -21.70
CA GLU A 495 0.04 -19.40 -20.68
C GLU A 495 0.12 -20.81 -21.25
N GLY A 496 1.15 -21.55 -20.87
CA GLY A 496 1.35 -22.92 -21.38
C GLY A 496 1.77 -23.00 -22.86
N SER A 497 2.02 -21.84 -23.50
CA SER A 497 2.35 -21.76 -24.92
C SER A 497 3.63 -20.92 -25.16
N TYR A 498 4.17 -21.01 -26.35
CA TYR A 498 5.21 -20.12 -26.86
C TYR A 498 4.65 -19.05 -27.80
N LEU A 499 3.34 -19.08 -28.09
CA LEU A 499 2.69 -18.17 -29.03
C LEU A 499 2.32 -16.83 -28.36
N ILE A 500 2.34 -15.79 -29.18
CA ILE A 500 1.96 -14.44 -28.81
C ILE A 500 0.59 -14.13 -29.42
N THR A 501 -0.34 -13.66 -28.59
CA THR A 501 -1.69 -13.32 -29.02
C THR A 501 -2.08 -11.92 -28.55
N ALA A 502 -3.13 -11.33 -29.15
CA ALA A 502 -3.80 -10.14 -28.67
C ALA A 502 -5.17 -10.55 -28.11
N SER A 503 -5.19 -11.17 -26.94
CA SER A 503 -6.38 -11.82 -26.37
C SER A 503 -6.79 -11.27 -24.98
N SER A 504 -5.89 -10.61 -24.23
CA SER A 504 -6.18 -10.12 -22.88
C SER A 504 -7.03 -8.83 -22.87
N LYS A 505 -8.03 -8.80 -21.98
CA LYS A 505 -8.88 -7.61 -21.81
C LYS A 505 -8.18 -6.47 -21.03
N GLU A 506 -7.24 -6.85 -20.18
CA GLU A 506 -6.54 -5.92 -19.28
C GLU A 506 -5.13 -6.45 -18.98
N ALA A 507 -4.20 -5.56 -18.73
CA ALA A 507 -2.87 -5.92 -18.21
C ALA A 507 -2.96 -6.07 -16.69
N PHE A 508 -3.42 -7.23 -16.24
CA PHE A 508 -3.65 -7.52 -14.83
C PHE A 508 -3.57 -9.01 -14.54
N HIS A 509 -2.60 -9.39 -13.73
CA HIS A 509 -2.46 -10.74 -13.12
C HIS A 509 -1.33 -10.72 -12.10
N TRP A 510 -1.05 -11.88 -11.47
CA TRP A 510 0.16 -12.02 -10.64
C TRP A 510 1.41 -11.76 -11.48
N PHE A 511 1.52 -12.41 -12.63
CA PHE A 511 2.50 -12.07 -13.67
C PHE A 511 1.82 -11.29 -14.78
N ILE A 512 2.35 -10.11 -15.12
CA ILE A 512 1.80 -9.27 -16.18
C ILE A 512 2.36 -9.72 -17.52
N ARG A 513 1.72 -10.73 -18.11
CA ARG A 513 2.14 -11.36 -19.38
C ARG A 513 2.03 -10.44 -20.59
N GLU A 514 1.37 -9.30 -20.40
CA GLU A 514 1.18 -8.23 -21.36
C GLU A 514 2.38 -7.28 -21.44
N GLN A 515 3.42 -7.47 -20.60
CA GLN A 515 4.64 -6.66 -20.63
C GLN A 515 5.63 -7.12 -21.67
N TRP A 516 6.21 -6.14 -22.36
CA TRP A 516 7.22 -6.31 -23.39
C TRP A 516 8.37 -5.33 -23.16
N ASP A 517 9.61 -5.79 -23.35
CA ASP A 517 10.80 -4.95 -23.35
C ASP A 517 11.30 -4.76 -24.79
N PHE A 518 11.28 -3.51 -25.27
CA PHE A 518 11.74 -3.10 -26.58
C PHE A 518 13.19 -2.64 -26.52
N GLN A 519 14.14 -3.53 -26.83
CA GLN A 519 15.55 -3.23 -26.79
C GLN A 519 16.02 -2.66 -28.12
N GLU A 520 16.25 -1.33 -28.16
CA GLU A 520 16.74 -0.63 -29.34
C GLU A 520 18.13 -1.12 -29.71
N GLN A 521 18.32 -1.36 -31.00
CA GLN A 521 19.57 -1.80 -31.60
C GLN A 521 20.25 -0.62 -32.30
N PRO A 522 21.60 -0.68 -32.53
CA PRO A 522 22.35 0.41 -33.18
C PRO A 522 21.85 0.80 -34.57
N ASP A 523 21.12 -0.06 -35.28
CA ASP A 523 20.53 0.20 -36.59
C ASP A 523 19.09 0.77 -36.54
N GLY A 524 18.59 1.10 -35.33
CA GLY A 524 17.25 1.61 -35.09
C GLY A 524 16.15 0.55 -35.22
N SER A 525 16.50 -0.73 -35.19
CA SER A 525 15.56 -1.85 -35.00
C SER A 525 15.44 -2.18 -33.52
N TYR A 526 14.49 -3.07 -33.18
CA TYR A 526 14.21 -3.49 -31.81
C TYR A 526 14.24 -5.01 -31.68
N LEU A 527 14.89 -5.53 -30.65
CA LEU A 527 14.62 -6.86 -30.15
C LEU A 527 13.49 -6.77 -29.11
N LEU A 528 12.52 -7.67 -29.16
CA LEU A 528 11.43 -7.73 -28.20
C LEU A 528 11.67 -8.89 -27.23
N ASN A 529 11.60 -8.59 -25.93
CA ASN A 529 11.58 -9.59 -24.88
C ASN A 529 10.17 -9.62 -24.23
N SER A 530 9.70 -10.80 -23.92
CA SER A 530 8.48 -10.98 -23.12
C SER A 530 8.73 -10.65 -21.63
N TRP A 531 7.67 -10.58 -20.83
CA TRP A 531 7.70 -10.32 -19.39
C TRP A 531 8.72 -11.16 -18.61
N ASN A 532 8.97 -12.41 -19.05
CA ASN A 532 9.94 -13.33 -18.45
C ASN A 532 11.28 -13.37 -19.19
N GLY A 533 11.62 -12.33 -19.97
CA GLY A 533 12.90 -12.13 -20.63
C GLY A 533 13.16 -12.99 -21.86
N ARG A 534 12.17 -13.74 -22.38
CA ARG A 534 12.33 -14.55 -23.59
C ARG A 534 12.22 -13.69 -24.83
N GLN A 535 13.15 -13.87 -25.77
CA GLN A 535 13.17 -13.12 -27.03
C GLN A 535 12.11 -13.63 -28.01
N VAL A 536 11.61 -12.71 -28.84
CA VAL A 536 10.62 -13.01 -29.87
C VAL A 536 11.28 -13.47 -31.16
N THR A 537 10.72 -14.52 -31.74
CA THR A 537 11.06 -15.08 -33.08
C THR A 537 9.79 -15.25 -33.91
N ILE A 538 9.98 -15.76 -35.13
CA ILE A 538 8.90 -16.24 -35.99
C ILE A 538 9.03 -17.77 -36.07
N ASP A 539 7.97 -18.49 -35.75
CA ASP A 539 7.97 -19.94 -35.84
C ASP A 539 7.87 -20.46 -37.29
N ALA A 540 7.91 -21.79 -37.46
CA ALA A 540 7.87 -22.43 -38.79
C ALA A 540 6.57 -22.15 -39.58
N ASP A 541 5.49 -21.79 -38.87
CA ASP A 541 4.17 -21.50 -39.47
C ASP A 541 3.95 -19.99 -39.70
N GLY A 542 4.94 -19.16 -39.36
CA GLY A 542 4.92 -17.71 -39.58
C GLY A 542 4.29 -16.91 -38.44
N TYR A 543 4.06 -17.50 -37.28
CA TYR A 543 3.53 -16.82 -36.10
C TYR A 543 4.64 -16.25 -35.20
N LEU A 544 4.35 -15.16 -34.54
CA LEU A 544 5.21 -14.63 -33.47
C LEU A 544 5.22 -15.59 -32.28
N ALA A 545 6.41 -15.93 -31.81
CA ALA A 545 6.63 -16.91 -30.75
C ALA A 545 7.83 -16.49 -29.91
N VAL A 546 8.03 -17.09 -28.76
CA VAL A 546 9.20 -16.87 -27.90
C VAL A 546 10.16 -18.05 -27.98
N ILE A 547 11.46 -17.75 -27.94
CA ILE A 547 12.54 -18.72 -27.88
C ILE A 547 13.16 -18.79 -26.50
N LYS A 548 13.82 -19.91 -26.21
CA LYS A 548 14.65 -20.05 -25.02
C LYS A 548 15.92 -19.24 -25.23
N ASN A 549 16.12 -18.21 -24.43
CA ASN A 549 17.44 -17.57 -24.29
C ASN A 549 18.22 -18.33 -23.23
N GLY A 550 19.55 -18.43 -23.38
CA GLY A 550 20.42 -18.98 -22.34
C GLY A 550 20.22 -18.15 -21.05
N ASP A 551 20.31 -18.79 -19.91
CA ASP A 551 20.37 -18.24 -18.55
C ASP A 551 19.51 -16.97 -18.27
N VAL A 552 18.26 -16.97 -18.66
CA VAL A 552 17.33 -15.94 -18.22
C VAL A 552 16.82 -16.31 -16.82
N ALA A 553 17.38 -15.68 -15.84
CA ALA A 553 17.04 -15.83 -14.42
C ALA A 553 15.82 -14.97 -14.04
N VAL A 554 14.69 -15.15 -14.71
CA VAL A 554 13.44 -14.56 -14.22
C VAL A 554 12.53 -15.70 -13.81
N GLY A 555 12.41 -15.91 -12.54
CA GLY A 555 11.49 -16.88 -11.96
C GLY A 555 11.87 -18.36 -12.13
N GLU A 556 13.10 -18.70 -12.47
CA GLU A 556 13.50 -20.11 -12.69
C GLU A 556 13.45 -21.00 -11.44
N GLY A 557 13.41 -20.42 -10.24
CA GLY A 557 13.36 -21.20 -9.00
C GLY A 557 11.94 -21.53 -8.56
N ASP A 558 11.09 -20.54 -8.52
CA ASP A 558 9.89 -20.53 -7.72
C ASP A 558 8.64 -20.73 -8.57
N ASP A 559 8.52 -20.00 -9.65
CA ASP A 559 7.36 -20.05 -10.55
C ASP A 559 7.31 -21.34 -11.35
N GLU A 560 8.48 -21.91 -11.70
CA GLU A 560 8.57 -23.24 -12.31
C GLU A 560 8.09 -24.34 -11.37
N LYS A 561 8.53 -24.29 -10.12
CA LYS A 561 8.14 -25.26 -9.08
C LYS A 561 6.68 -25.14 -8.67
N LEU A 562 6.12 -23.93 -8.77
CA LEU A 562 4.70 -23.68 -8.53
C LEU A 562 3.81 -23.97 -9.76
N GLY A 563 4.42 -24.30 -10.91
CA GLY A 563 3.68 -24.57 -12.15
C GLY A 563 3.06 -23.33 -12.80
N LEU A 564 3.51 -22.14 -12.41
CA LEU A 564 2.95 -20.86 -12.86
C LEU A 564 3.55 -20.39 -14.18
N VAL A 565 4.69 -20.93 -14.61
CA VAL A 565 5.40 -20.55 -15.84
C VAL A 565 5.51 -21.72 -16.80
N SER A 566 5.12 -21.49 -18.03
CA SER A 566 5.34 -22.46 -19.11
C SER A 566 6.76 -22.37 -19.65
N HIS A 567 7.40 -23.53 -19.83
CA HIS A 567 8.69 -23.68 -20.52
C HIS A 567 8.54 -23.91 -22.02
N ALA A 568 7.33 -23.83 -22.56
CA ALA A 568 7.12 -23.98 -24.01
C ALA A 568 7.89 -22.88 -24.78
N VAL A 569 8.69 -23.28 -25.72
CA VAL A 569 9.50 -22.39 -26.58
C VAL A 569 9.46 -22.88 -28.01
N SER A 570 9.62 -21.95 -28.95
CA SER A 570 9.84 -22.26 -30.35
C SER A 570 11.34 -22.40 -30.64
N GLU A 571 11.68 -23.07 -31.74
CA GLU A 571 13.04 -23.03 -32.32
C GLU A 571 13.19 -21.81 -33.22
N GLY A 572 14.33 -21.15 -33.20
CA GLY A 572 14.62 -20.02 -34.09
C GLY A 572 15.66 -19.05 -33.53
N GLU A 573 15.91 -18.00 -34.29
CA GLU A 573 16.76 -16.88 -33.89
C GLU A 573 15.89 -15.66 -33.62
N PRO A 574 16.28 -14.74 -32.71
CA PRO A 574 15.57 -13.53 -32.46
C PRO A 574 15.37 -12.67 -33.72
N VAL A 575 14.16 -12.17 -33.93
CA VAL A 575 13.87 -11.28 -35.05
C VAL A 575 13.97 -9.82 -34.65
N ARG A 576 14.31 -8.96 -35.62
CA ARG A 576 14.44 -7.51 -35.42
C ARG A 576 13.21 -6.83 -35.97
N PHE A 577 12.53 -6.11 -35.10
CA PHE A 577 11.35 -5.33 -35.44
C PHE A 577 11.73 -3.91 -35.84
N ARG A 578 11.00 -3.37 -36.82
CA ARG A 578 10.95 -1.93 -37.07
C ARG A 578 9.61 -1.39 -36.62
N MET A 579 9.65 -0.22 -36.00
CA MET A 579 8.48 0.48 -35.48
C MET A 579 8.14 1.64 -36.44
N GLU A 580 6.91 1.69 -36.97
CA GLU A 580 6.37 2.78 -37.78
C GLU A 580 5.28 3.48 -36.98
N ILE A 581 5.49 4.74 -36.58
CA ILE A 581 4.48 5.54 -35.88
C ILE A 581 3.44 6.01 -36.89
N ILE A 582 2.21 5.58 -36.69
CA ILE A 582 1.06 5.90 -37.54
C ILE A 582 0.35 7.15 -37.07
N GLU A 583 0.23 7.30 -35.73
CA GLU A 583 -0.35 8.46 -35.07
C GLU A 583 0.53 8.85 -33.88
N ASP A 584 0.98 10.07 -33.87
CA ASP A 584 1.80 10.63 -32.80
C ASP A 584 0.87 11.27 -31.75
N GLY A 585 0.69 10.57 -30.65
CA GLY A 585 -0.22 11.00 -29.57
C GLY A 585 0.17 12.33 -28.92
N SER A 586 1.49 12.65 -28.86
CA SER A 586 1.92 13.96 -28.34
C SER A 586 1.40 15.11 -29.20
N LYS A 587 1.41 14.99 -30.53
CA LYS A 587 0.88 16.05 -31.42
C LYS A 587 -0.60 16.30 -31.22
N GLU A 588 -1.39 15.23 -31.04
CA GLU A 588 -2.83 15.37 -30.76
C GLU A 588 -3.05 16.10 -29.41
N VAL A 589 -2.29 15.75 -28.39
CA VAL A 589 -2.31 16.44 -27.09
C VAL A 589 -2.00 17.92 -27.24
N LEU A 590 -0.91 18.28 -27.93
CA LEU A 590 -0.51 19.68 -28.11
C LEU A 590 -1.59 20.48 -28.82
N GLY A 591 -2.23 19.89 -29.84
CA GLY A 591 -3.35 20.52 -30.56
C GLY A 591 -4.59 20.77 -29.71
N LEU A 592 -4.84 19.95 -28.68
CA LEU A 592 -5.90 20.17 -27.68
C LEU A 592 -5.52 21.26 -26.68
N VAL A 593 -4.29 21.20 -26.16
CA VAL A 593 -3.77 22.12 -25.14
C VAL A 593 -3.69 23.57 -25.67
N GLU A 594 -3.29 23.76 -26.94
CA GLU A 594 -3.28 25.09 -27.59
C GLU A 594 -4.65 25.78 -27.63
N LYS A 595 -5.71 24.98 -27.75
CA LYS A 595 -7.09 25.48 -27.85
C LYS A 595 -7.78 25.63 -26.49
N ALA A 596 -7.23 25.00 -25.46
CA ALA A 596 -7.84 24.95 -24.14
C ALA A 596 -7.56 26.22 -23.32
N GLY A 597 -8.57 26.69 -22.58
CA GLY A 597 -8.40 27.77 -21.61
C GLY A 597 -7.63 27.30 -20.37
N LYS A 598 -7.71 26.02 -20.04
CA LYS A 598 -6.96 25.33 -18.97
C LYS A 598 -6.51 23.94 -19.43
N ALA A 599 -5.39 23.49 -18.92
CA ALA A 599 -4.86 22.16 -19.22
C ALA A 599 -4.40 21.43 -17.94
N ILE A 600 -4.62 20.13 -17.93
CA ILE A 600 -4.18 19.21 -16.88
C ILE A 600 -3.40 18.09 -17.58
N VAL A 601 -2.20 17.79 -17.09
CA VAL A 601 -1.42 16.64 -17.56
C VAL A 601 -1.40 15.61 -16.45
N VAL A 602 -2.04 14.45 -16.66
CA VAL A 602 -2.15 13.37 -15.68
C VAL A 602 -1.10 12.30 -16.00
N LEU A 603 -0.13 12.18 -15.11
CA LEU A 603 1.04 11.31 -15.21
C LEU A 603 1.11 10.38 -14.00
N GLY A 604 1.97 9.39 -14.04
CA GLY A 604 2.23 8.54 -12.89
C GLY A 604 2.53 7.09 -13.25
N SER A 605 2.05 6.16 -12.42
CA SER A 605 2.36 4.74 -12.52
C SER A 605 1.13 3.87 -12.72
N ASN A 606 1.32 2.76 -13.41
CA ASN A 606 0.38 1.63 -13.35
C ASN A 606 0.76 0.78 -12.12
N PRO A 607 -0.18 0.52 -11.19
CA PRO A 607 0.11 -0.12 -9.90
C PRO A 607 0.54 -1.58 -10.00
N VAL A 608 0.36 -2.25 -11.15
CA VAL A 608 0.76 -3.64 -11.33
C VAL A 608 1.94 -3.82 -12.32
N ILE A 609 2.36 -2.75 -13.00
CA ILE A 609 3.45 -2.79 -14.00
C ILE A 609 4.72 -2.13 -13.46
N ASN A 610 4.60 -0.93 -12.89
CA ASN A 610 5.78 -0.16 -12.51
C ASN A 610 6.44 -0.66 -11.21
N SER A 611 5.65 -1.19 -10.31
CA SER A 611 6.08 -1.75 -9.03
C SER A 611 4.90 -2.43 -8.37
N LYS A 612 5.13 -3.52 -7.70
CA LYS A 612 4.13 -4.27 -6.92
C LYS A 612 4.83 -5.32 -6.08
N GLU A 613 4.08 -6.16 -5.41
CA GLU A 613 4.61 -7.37 -4.79
C GLU A 613 5.46 -8.18 -5.81
N GLU A 614 6.64 -8.61 -5.38
CA GLU A 614 7.74 -9.25 -6.13
C GLU A 614 8.53 -8.33 -7.08
N ILE A 615 8.16 -7.07 -7.23
CA ILE A 615 8.82 -6.16 -8.19
C ILE A 615 9.21 -4.85 -7.51
N ASP A 616 10.49 -4.72 -7.15
CA ASP A 616 11.06 -3.45 -6.72
C ASP A 616 11.34 -2.52 -7.91
N ARG A 617 11.22 -1.21 -7.66
CA ARG A 617 11.62 -0.18 -8.63
C ARG A 617 13.14 -0.08 -8.73
N THR A 618 13.63 0.16 -9.93
CA THR A 618 15.05 0.33 -10.20
C THR A 618 15.49 1.80 -10.23
N THR A 619 14.54 2.74 -10.36
CA THR A 619 14.81 4.19 -10.44
C THR A 619 13.63 5.00 -9.90
N LEU A 620 13.92 6.22 -9.44
CA LEU A 620 12.91 7.22 -9.09
C LEU A 620 12.49 8.09 -10.28
N ALA A 621 13.07 7.90 -11.46
CA ALA A 621 12.76 8.70 -12.63
C ALA A 621 11.31 8.48 -13.10
N LEU A 622 10.66 9.56 -13.51
CA LEU A 622 9.40 9.47 -14.26
C LEU A 622 9.67 8.77 -15.60
N PRO A 623 8.74 7.95 -16.13
CA PRO A 623 8.89 7.34 -17.45
C PRO A 623 9.28 8.39 -18.51
N PRO A 624 10.30 8.15 -19.35
CA PRO A 624 10.82 9.17 -20.30
C PRO A 624 9.75 9.72 -21.25
N ALA A 625 8.79 8.89 -21.66
CA ALA A 625 7.68 9.32 -22.51
C ALA A 625 6.77 10.32 -21.79
N GLN A 626 6.50 10.08 -20.51
CA GLN A 626 5.68 10.97 -19.69
C GLN A 626 6.40 12.28 -19.38
N GLN A 627 7.71 12.24 -19.11
CA GLN A 627 8.53 13.44 -18.93
C GLN A 627 8.51 14.33 -20.19
N ARG A 628 8.75 13.73 -21.38
CA ARG A 628 8.69 14.48 -22.65
C ARG A 628 7.32 15.09 -22.88
N LEU A 629 6.24 14.35 -22.69
CA LEU A 629 4.88 14.87 -22.87
C LEU A 629 4.60 16.08 -21.98
N ALA A 630 5.00 16.01 -20.71
CA ALA A 630 4.84 17.12 -19.78
C ALA A 630 5.67 18.33 -20.20
N ASP A 631 6.92 18.13 -20.64
CA ASP A 631 7.79 19.19 -21.11
C ASP A 631 7.22 19.91 -22.34
N GLU A 632 6.76 19.16 -23.33
CA GLU A 632 6.12 19.68 -24.54
C GLU A 632 4.83 20.45 -24.21
N VAL A 633 4.00 19.94 -23.32
CA VAL A 633 2.78 20.64 -22.87
C VAL A 633 3.11 21.94 -22.15
N LEU A 634 4.11 21.95 -21.26
CA LEU A 634 4.53 23.16 -20.54
C LEU A 634 5.19 24.21 -21.46
N GLU A 635 5.74 23.82 -22.62
CA GLU A 635 6.18 24.76 -23.64
C GLU A 635 5.03 25.47 -24.33
N VAL A 636 3.95 24.76 -24.59
CA VAL A 636 2.73 25.30 -25.24
C VAL A 636 1.84 26.08 -24.25
N ASN A 637 1.66 25.52 -23.05
CA ASN A 637 0.85 26.13 -21.99
C ASN A 637 1.59 26.08 -20.65
N PRO A 638 2.34 27.14 -20.29
CA PRO A 638 3.08 27.22 -19.03
C PRO A 638 2.18 27.21 -17.77
N ASP A 639 0.86 27.40 -17.91
CA ASP A 639 -0.12 27.38 -16.85
C ASP A 639 -0.81 25.99 -16.73
N ALA A 640 -0.33 24.97 -17.46
CA ALA A 640 -0.82 23.62 -17.32
C ALA A 640 -0.50 23.08 -15.90
N VAL A 641 -1.47 22.36 -15.33
CA VAL A 641 -1.33 21.73 -14.02
C VAL A 641 -0.84 20.30 -14.21
N ILE A 642 0.24 19.95 -13.53
CA ILE A 642 0.72 18.56 -13.50
C ILE A 642 0.01 17.83 -12.36
N VAL A 643 -0.65 16.73 -12.67
CA VAL A 643 -1.28 15.83 -11.70
C VAL A 643 -0.55 14.49 -11.75
N LEU A 644 0.02 14.09 -10.61
CA LEU A 644 0.69 12.81 -10.45
C LEU A 644 -0.25 11.84 -9.74
N VAL A 645 -0.62 10.75 -10.41
CA VAL A 645 -1.35 9.63 -9.83
C VAL A 645 -0.37 8.46 -9.69
N THR A 646 0.16 8.28 -8.49
CA THR A 646 1.20 7.28 -8.24
C THR A 646 1.25 6.88 -6.77
N ASN A 647 1.63 5.63 -6.51
CA ASN A 647 1.81 5.11 -5.15
C ASN A 647 3.26 5.26 -4.66
N TYR A 648 4.12 5.85 -5.48
CA TYR A 648 5.57 5.92 -5.26
C TYR A 648 6.08 7.33 -5.50
N PRO A 649 7.14 7.76 -4.79
CA PRO A 649 7.84 9.01 -5.08
C PRO A 649 8.50 8.98 -6.46
N TYR A 650 8.47 10.13 -7.13
CA TYR A 650 9.24 10.37 -8.35
C TYR A 650 10.24 11.49 -8.17
N SER A 651 11.41 11.36 -8.80
CA SER A 651 12.38 12.44 -8.93
C SER A 651 11.96 13.37 -10.09
N ILE A 652 11.10 14.34 -9.79
CA ILE A 652 10.52 15.28 -10.77
C ILE A 652 11.17 16.67 -10.69
N VAL A 653 12.48 16.73 -10.52
CA VAL A 653 13.21 18.01 -10.31
C VAL A 653 12.95 19.00 -11.45
N GLU A 654 12.96 18.52 -12.70
CA GLU A 654 12.75 19.37 -13.88
C GLU A 654 11.31 19.91 -13.93
N LEU A 655 10.31 19.08 -13.65
CA LEU A 655 8.92 19.52 -13.57
C LEU A 655 8.69 20.49 -12.41
N GLN A 656 9.36 20.26 -11.26
CA GLN A 656 9.30 21.18 -10.12
C GLN A 656 9.83 22.57 -10.48
N ASP A 657 10.85 22.66 -11.32
CA ASP A 657 11.41 23.95 -11.74
C ASP A 657 10.53 24.67 -12.79
N ARG A 658 9.83 23.92 -13.65
CA ARG A 658 9.08 24.47 -14.81
C ARG A 658 7.58 24.65 -14.56
N ALA A 659 6.91 23.70 -13.95
CA ALA A 659 5.46 23.75 -13.72
C ALA A 659 5.10 24.78 -12.64
N LYS A 660 4.00 25.50 -12.83
CA LYS A 660 3.48 26.45 -11.82
C LYS A 660 2.61 25.78 -10.76
N ALA A 661 2.01 24.65 -11.07
CA ALA A 661 1.26 23.86 -10.10
C ALA A 661 1.48 22.35 -10.32
N ILE A 662 1.68 21.65 -9.21
CA ILE A 662 1.85 20.20 -9.17
C ILE A 662 0.98 19.65 -8.05
N VAL A 663 0.15 18.67 -8.38
CA VAL A 663 -0.75 17.96 -7.47
C VAL A 663 -0.39 16.48 -7.47
N TYR A 664 -0.43 15.84 -6.31
CA TYR A 664 -0.16 14.41 -6.15
C TYR A 664 -1.30 13.71 -5.44
N THR A 665 -1.63 12.50 -5.86
CA THR A 665 -2.50 11.57 -5.14
C THR A 665 -2.09 10.12 -5.43
N ALA A 666 -2.34 9.21 -4.48
CA ALA A 666 -2.20 7.79 -4.73
C ALA A 666 -3.40 7.26 -5.54
N SER A 667 -3.22 6.11 -6.19
CA SER A 667 -4.27 5.41 -6.94
C SER A 667 -5.24 4.63 -6.02
N GLY A 668 -6.11 3.83 -6.60
CA GLY A 668 -6.96 2.84 -5.92
C GLY A 668 -8.37 3.32 -5.58
N SER A 669 -8.58 4.60 -5.27
CA SER A 669 -9.91 5.10 -4.90
C SER A 669 -10.90 5.05 -6.05
N GLN A 670 -12.10 4.51 -5.81
CA GLN A 670 -13.21 4.63 -6.76
C GLN A 670 -13.65 6.09 -6.99
N GLU A 671 -13.26 7.02 -6.12
CA GLU A 671 -13.56 8.45 -6.16
C GLU A 671 -12.35 9.31 -6.61
N LEU A 672 -11.32 8.71 -7.19
CA LEU A 672 -10.06 9.34 -7.58
C LEU A 672 -10.25 10.68 -8.31
N GLY A 673 -11.05 10.67 -9.39
CA GLY A 673 -11.28 11.87 -10.21
C GLY A 673 -12.03 12.96 -9.46
N ASN A 674 -12.98 12.61 -8.58
CA ASN A 674 -13.69 13.55 -7.74
C ASN A 674 -12.77 14.24 -6.73
N GLY A 675 -11.83 13.50 -6.12
CA GLY A 675 -10.83 14.06 -5.22
C GLY A 675 -9.92 15.08 -5.92
N ILE A 676 -9.37 14.71 -7.08
CA ILE A 676 -8.54 15.61 -7.89
C ILE A 676 -9.32 16.88 -8.26
N ALA A 677 -10.51 16.73 -8.81
CA ALA A 677 -11.33 17.84 -9.30
C ALA A 677 -11.72 18.81 -8.18
N ALA A 678 -12.05 18.31 -6.99
CA ALA A 678 -12.41 19.11 -5.83
C ALA A 678 -11.28 20.05 -5.37
N VAL A 679 -10.04 19.55 -5.42
CA VAL A 679 -8.87 20.38 -5.09
C VAL A 679 -8.60 21.41 -6.19
N LEU A 680 -8.64 21.01 -7.46
CA LEU A 680 -8.39 21.95 -8.59
C LEU A 680 -9.42 23.09 -8.63
N SER A 681 -10.69 22.80 -8.34
CA SER A 681 -11.77 23.82 -8.29
C SER A 681 -11.67 24.73 -7.06
N GLY A 682 -11.04 24.25 -5.99
CA GLY A 682 -11.03 24.89 -4.66
C GLY A 682 -12.30 24.66 -3.84
N ARG A 683 -13.14 23.69 -4.24
CA ARG A 683 -14.24 23.20 -3.40
C ARG A 683 -13.67 22.59 -2.13
N VAL A 684 -12.53 21.95 -2.23
CA VAL A 684 -11.73 21.46 -1.10
C VAL A 684 -10.40 22.21 -1.07
N ASN A 685 -10.08 22.79 0.07
CA ASN A 685 -8.76 23.33 0.32
C ASN A 685 -7.82 22.19 0.73
N PRO A 686 -6.74 21.90 -0.03
CA PRO A 686 -5.86 20.78 0.27
C PRO A 686 -5.15 20.95 1.62
N ALA A 687 -5.09 19.87 2.38
CA ALA A 687 -4.38 19.81 3.65
C ALA A 687 -3.62 18.48 3.82
N ALA A 688 -3.63 17.62 2.81
CA ALA A 688 -2.84 16.39 2.80
C ALA A 688 -1.34 16.66 2.86
N ARG A 689 -0.60 15.72 3.42
CA ARG A 689 0.85 15.79 3.61
C ARG A 689 1.52 14.52 3.08
N LEU A 690 2.76 14.65 2.61
CA LEU A 690 3.54 13.49 2.16
C LEU A 690 3.91 12.59 3.36
N PRO A 691 3.56 11.31 3.34
CA PRO A 691 3.93 10.36 4.39
C PRO A 691 5.36 9.82 4.25
N MET A 692 6.09 10.28 3.23
CA MET A 692 7.45 9.85 2.92
C MET A 692 8.24 10.96 2.24
N THR A 693 9.57 10.87 2.35
CA THR A 693 10.52 11.79 1.71
C THR A 693 10.60 11.52 0.20
N TRP A 694 10.51 12.56 -0.63
CA TRP A 694 10.78 12.50 -2.06
C TRP A 694 12.21 12.96 -2.33
N TYR A 695 13.06 12.05 -2.80
CA TYR A 695 14.46 12.30 -3.08
C TYR A 695 14.65 12.97 -4.45
N ARG A 696 15.79 13.61 -4.64
CA ARG A 696 16.08 14.37 -5.87
C ARG A 696 16.62 13.47 -7.01
N LYS A 697 17.23 12.34 -6.66
CA LYS A 697 17.90 11.44 -7.61
C LYS A 697 18.20 10.08 -6.98
N ASP A 698 18.43 9.10 -7.81
CA ASP A 698 18.70 7.72 -7.37
C ASP A 698 19.98 7.61 -6.50
N GLU A 699 21.02 8.42 -6.78
CA GLU A 699 22.27 8.41 -6.03
C GLU A 699 22.13 9.00 -4.61
N ASP A 700 20.96 9.52 -4.25
CA ASP A 700 20.64 9.90 -2.88
C ASP A 700 20.31 8.70 -1.99
N LEU A 701 19.98 7.57 -2.58
CA LEU A 701 19.59 6.36 -1.90
C LEU A 701 20.79 5.43 -1.64
N ALA A 702 20.79 4.79 -0.47
CA ALA A 702 21.70 3.68 -0.18
C ALA A 702 21.26 2.40 -0.92
N ASP A 703 22.04 1.32 -0.83
CA ASP A 703 21.65 0.02 -1.37
C ASP A 703 20.31 -0.42 -0.74
N ILE A 704 19.36 -0.89 -1.55
CA ILE A 704 18.04 -1.30 -1.05
C ILE A 704 18.12 -2.43 -0.01
N ASN A 705 19.16 -3.25 -0.06
CA ASN A 705 19.43 -4.32 0.92
C ASN A 705 20.09 -3.82 2.22
N ASP A 706 20.44 -2.53 2.32
CA ASP A 706 20.96 -1.96 3.56
C ASP A 706 19.78 -1.57 4.48
N TYR A 707 19.55 -2.38 5.52
CA TYR A 707 18.48 -2.18 6.51
C TYR A 707 18.84 -1.20 7.63
N ASP A 708 20.11 -0.72 7.70
CA ASP A 708 20.54 0.26 8.69
C ASP A 708 20.11 1.68 8.30
N ILE A 709 18.98 2.16 8.81
CA ILE A 709 18.49 3.50 8.52
C ILE A 709 19.40 4.61 9.08
N ILE A 710 20.16 4.29 10.14
CA ILE A 710 21.05 5.25 10.83
C ILE A 710 22.28 5.51 9.98
N LYS A 711 23.03 4.46 9.64
CA LYS A 711 24.26 4.57 8.83
C LYS A 711 23.97 4.81 7.36
N GLY A 712 22.91 4.18 6.84
CA GLY A 712 22.41 4.41 5.48
C GLY A 712 21.81 5.78 5.27
N LYS A 713 21.66 6.58 6.35
CA LYS A 713 21.06 7.94 6.34
C LYS A 713 19.73 7.96 5.59
N ARG A 714 18.82 7.04 5.98
CA ARG A 714 17.53 6.89 5.34
C ARG A 714 16.47 7.72 6.04
N THR A 715 15.41 8.00 5.33
CA THR A 715 14.22 8.75 5.77
C THR A 715 14.54 10.18 6.26
N TYR A 716 13.53 10.98 6.52
CA TYR A 716 13.71 12.34 7.07
C TYR A 716 14.43 12.33 8.42
N GLN A 717 14.46 11.18 9.11
CA GLN A 717 15.08 11.07 10.43
C GLN A 717 16.60 11.18 10.38
N TYR A 718 17.23 10.68 9.32
CA TYR A 718 18.70 10.63 9.22
C TYR A 718 19.26 11.20 7.92
N PHE A 719 18.44 11.46 6.90
CA PHE A 719 18.90 12.05 5.65
C PHE A 719 19.19 13.54 5.82
N ASP A 720 20.45 13.93 5.64
CA ASP A 720 20.98 15.26 5.94
C ASP A 720 21.24 16.12 4.71
N ARG A 721 20.80 15.66 3.51
CA ARG A 721 20.95 16.40 2.25
C ARG A 721 19.63 17.02 1.81
N ARG A 722 19.68 17.87 0.79
CA ARG A 722 18.49 18.49 0.22
C ARG A 722 17.62 17.44 -0.49
N VAL A 723 16.37 17.36 -0.11
CA VAL A 723 15.35 16.53 -0.74
C VAL A 723 14.56 17.32 -1.79
N LEU A 724 13.76 16.63 -2.60
CA LEU A 724 12.79 17.26 -3.48
C LEU A 724 11.61 17.79 -2.66
N TYR A 725 10.95 16.89 -1.91
CA TYR A 725 9.93 17.24 -0.93
C TYR A 725 10.19 16.48 0.38
N PRO A 726 10.13 17.18 1.52
CA PRO A 726 10.37 16.56 2.82
C PRO A 726 9.14 15.78 3.32
N PHE A 727 9.35 14.88 4.25
CA PHE A 727 8.28 14.23 5.02
C PHE A 727 7.35 15.27 5.67
N GLY A 728 6.06 15.02 5.63
CA GLY A 728 5.04 15.90 6.20
C GLY A 728 4.69 17.13 5.34
N TYR A 729 5.28 17.27 4.15
CA TYR A 729 5.10 18.42 3.27
C TYR A 729 3.77 18.36 2.51
N GLY A 730 3.15 19.52 2.36
CA GLY A 730 1.99 19.80 1.53
C GLY A 730 1.55 21.24 1.68
N LEU A 731 1.02 21.84 0.63
CA LEU A 731 0.56 23.22 0.59
C LEU A 731 -0.95 23.32 0.83
N SER A 732 -1.41 24.50 1.20
CA SER A 732 -2.81 24.88 1.34
C SER A 732 -3.11 26.16 0.54
N TYR A 733 -4.37 26.40 0.22
CA TYR A 733 -4.82 27.66 -0.36
C TYR A 733 -4.94 28.79 0.67
N THR A 734 -4.78 28.48 1.95
CA THR A 734 -4.76 29.45 3.04
C THR A 734 -3.44 29.38 3.83
N GLY A 735 -3.23 30.29 4.76
CA GLY A 735 -2.06 30.30 5.61
C GLY A 735 -2.40 30.17 7.09
N PHE A 736 -1.47 29.64 7.88
CA PHE A 736 -1.64 29.47 9.33
C PHE A 736 -0.45 30.04 10.09
N ALA A 737 -0.73 30.73 11.18
CA ALA A 737 0.25 31.17 12.17
C ALA A 737 0.18 30.31 13.42
N TYR A 738 1.35 29.98 14.00
CA TYR A 738 1.48 29.15 15.20
C TYR A 738 2.08 30.01 16.30
N ASP A 739 1.38 30.15 17.43
CA ASP A 739 1.74 31.05 18.51
C ASP A 739 1.61 30.39 19.89
N GLU A 740 2.23 31.02 20.90
CA GLU A 740 2.04 30.71 22.34
C GLU A 740 2.41 29.25 22.73
N MET A 741 3.45 28.68 22.11
CA MET A 741 3.88 27.33 22.44
C MET A 741 4.34 27.19 23.89
N THR A 742 3.75 26.25 24.62
CA THR A 742 4.15 25.82 25.96
C THR A 742 4.47 24.33 25.99
N VAL A 743 5.41 23.96 26.85
CA VAL A 743 5.80 22.55 27.07
C VAL A 743 5.65 22.26 28.56
N GLU A 744 4.85 21.24 28.90
CA GLU A 744 4.57 20.81 30.27
C GLU A 744 5.04 19.35 30.44
N ASP A 745 5.93 19.12 31.40
CA ASP A 745 6.36 17.78 31.82
C ASP A 745 5.31 17.13 32.74
N LYS A 746 4.73 16.03 32.30
CA LYS A 746 3.80 15.18 33.04
C LYS A 746 4.51 13.85 33.41
N PRO A 747 3.96 13.06 34.31
CA PRO A 747 4.60 11.80 34.71
C PRO A 747 4.99 10.87 33.56
N ASP A 748 4.09 10.65 32.61
CA ASP A 748 4.26 9.67 31.53
C ASP A 748 4.40 10.30 30.13
N GLU A 749 4.17 11.60 30.00
CA GLU A 749 4.17 12.31 28.71
C GLU A 749 4.66 13.75 28.84
N ILE A 750 5.04 14.32 27.73
CA ILE A 750 5.28 15.75 27.57
C ILE A 750 4.12 16.33 26.77
N GLN A 751 3.38 17.27 27.35
CA GLN A 751 2.32 18.00 26.67
C GLN A 751 2.85 19.28 26.04
N VAL A 752 2.57 19.44 24.74
CA VAL A 752 2.90 20.66 23.99
C VAL A 752 1.59 21.34 23.59
N LYS A 753 1.39 22.57 24.06
CA LYS A 753 0.17 23.34 23.78
C LYS A 753 0.53 24.58 22.98
N LEU A 754 -0.28 24.93 22.00
CA LEU A 754 -0.12 26.12 21.18
C LEU A 754 -1.46 26.60 20.63
N SER A 755 -1.44 27.80 20.04
CA SER A 755 -2.56 28.39 19.30
C SER A 755 -2.22 28.39 17.81
N VAL A 756 -3.19 28.01 16.97
CA VAL A 756 -3.07 28.04 15.50
C VAL A 756 -4.18 28.90 14.92
N THR A 757 -3.80 29.92 14.17
CA THR A 757 -4.72 30.91 13.58
C THR A 757 -4.67 30.83 12.06
N ASN A 758 -5.82 30.73 11.40
CA ASN A 758 -5.92 30.86 9.95
C ASN A 758 -5.74 32.34 9.58
N THR A 759 -4.64 32.68 8.94
CA THR A 759 -4.25 34.05 8.52
C THR A 759 -4.58 34.35 7.07
N GLY A 760 -5.14 33.39 6.35
CA GLY A 760 -5.45 33.54 4.92
C GLY A 760 -6.89 33.96 4.64
N HIS A 761 -7.37 33.65 3.44
CA HIS A 761 -8.63 34.21 2.91
C HIS A 761 -9.77 33.19 2.85
N CYS A 762 -9.50 31.93 2.97
CA CYS A 762 -10.48 30.85 2.88
C CYS A 762 -10.36 29.90 4.07
N GLU A 763 -11.46 29.23 4.36
CA GLU A 763 -11.50 28.15 5.32
C GLU A 763 -10.59 27.01 4.90
N GLY A 764 -9.95 26.33 5.84
CA GLY A 764 -9.08 25.19 5.56
C GLY A 764 -8.73 24.41 6.81
N ASP A 765 -8.23 23.21 6.56
CA ASP A 765 -7.66 22.34 7.57
C ASP A 765 -6.16 22.60 7.70
N GLU A 766 -5.61 22.32 8.88
CA GLU A 766 -4.16 22.32 9.10
C GLU A 766 -3.72 21.05 9.82
N VAL A 767 -2.60 20.49 9.38
CA VAL A 767 -1.93 19.35 10.02
C VAL A 767 -0.74 19.85 10.82
N ILE A 768 -0.89 19.85 12.13
CA ILE A 768 0.14 20.28 13.09
C ILE A 768 0.94 19.06 13.50
N GLN A 769 2.27 19.11 13.34
CA GLN A 769 3.19 18.00 13.55
C GLN A 769 4.17 18.33 14.67
N LEU A 770 4.26 17.43 15.67
CA LEU A 770 5.20 17.56 16.79
C LEU A 770 6.40 16.65 16.56
N TYR A 771 7.55 17.27 16.44
CA TYR A 771 8.84 16.59 16.34
C TYR A 771 9.66 16.78 17.62
N VAL A 772 10.51 15.80 17.91
CA VAL A 772 11.43 15.85 19.05
C VAL A 772 12.84 15.50 18.60
N HIS A 773 13.81 16.29 19.04
CA HIS A 773 15.24 16.06 18.92
C HIS A 773 15.89 15.93 20.29
N LYS A 774 16.66 14.87 20.53
CA LYS A 774 17.48 14.72 21.74
C LYS A 774 18.82 15.43 21.57
N MET A 775 19.06 16.43 22.38
CA MET A 775 20.33 17.16 22.41
C MET A 775 21.38 16.38 23.24
N ASP A 776 22.64 16.46 22.84
CA ASP A 776 23.79 15.92 23.63
C ASP A 776 23.62 14.42 24.03
N SER A 777 23.18 13.58 23.07
CA SER A 777 23.03 12.13 23.29
C SER A 777 24.37 11.39 23.22
N ARG A 778 24.47 10.30 23.96
CA ARG A 778 25.62 9.37 23.94
C ARG A 778 25.73 8.57 22.63
N VAL A 779 24.63 8.51 21.87
CA VAL A 779 24.55 7.78 20.61
C VAL A 779 24.04 8.71 19.51
N VAL A 780 24.26 8.33 18.26
CA VAL A 780 23.65 9.04 17.13
C VAL A 780 22.14 8.95 17.27
N ARG A 781 21.46 10.10 17.28
CA ARG A 781 19.99 10.20 17.34
C ARG A 781 19.46 10.77 16.03
N PRO A 782 18.17 10.56 15.72
CA PRO A 782 17.53 11.21 14.57
C PRO A 782 17.72 12.74 14.58
N ILE A 783 17.81 13.34 13.40
CA ILE A 783 17.76 14.79 13.23
C ILE A 783 16.50 15.35 13.93
N ARG A 784 15.40 14.67 13.76
CA ARG A 784 14.14 14.80 14.50
C ARG A 784 13.27 13.59 14.29
N THR A 785 12.31 13.36 15.18
CA THR A 785 11.36 12.25 15.09
C THR A 785 9.95 12.76 15.37
N LEU A 786 9.00 12.46 14.52
CA LEU A 786 7.59 12.73 14.76
C LEU A 786 7.12 11.96 16.02
N LYS A 787 6.44 12.64 16.92
CA LYS A 787 5.91 12.04 18.16
C LYS A 787 4.40 12.19 18.29
N ASP A 788 3.85 13.21 17.63
CA ASP A 788 2.41 13.38 17.56
C ASP A 788 2.04 14.27 16.38
N PHE A 789 0.79 14.19 15.96
CA PHE A 789 0.19 15.09 15.00
C PHE A 789 -1.31 15.20 15.25
N VAL A 790 -1.89 16.31 14.78
CA VAL A 790 -3.33 16.54 14.79
C VAL A 790 -3.74 17.32 13.54
N ARG A 791 -4.84 16.92 12.92
CA ARG A 791 -5.52 17.67 11.88
C ARG A 791 -6.66 18.47 12.51
N ILE A 792 -6.56 19.80 12.48
CA ILE A 792 -7.68 20.68 12.84
C ILE A 792 -8.46 21.00 11.58
N LYS A 793 -9.79 20.88 11.66
CA LYS A 793 -10.67 20.93 10.51
C LYS A 793 -11.48 22.23 10.46
N ASN A 794 -11.77 22.71 9.26
CA ASN A 794 -12.69 23.80 8.96
C ASN A 794 -12.35 25.09 9.75
N VAL A 795 -11.09 25.48 9.79
CA VAL A 795 -10.64 26.71 10.47
C VAL A 795 -10.92 27.91 9.57
N ARG A 796 -11.81 28.81 9.98
CA ARG A 796 -12.21 29.99 9.21
C ARG A 796 -11.12 31.06 9.21
N PRO A 797 -11.12 31.96 8.20
CA PRO A 797 -10.23 33.11 8.21
C PRO A 797 -10.35 33.91 9.50
N GLY A 798 -9.19 34.17 10.15
CA GLY A 798 -9.11 34.85 11.45
C GLY A 798 -9.47 33.99 12.67
N GLU A 799 -9.93 32.75 12.49
CA GLU A 799 -10.23 31.85 13.61
C GLU A 799 -8.94 31.28 14.20
N THR A 800 -8.90 31.23 15.54
CA THR A 800 -7.82 30.61 16.32
C THR A 800 -8.29 29.36 17.03
N ARG A 801 -7.55 28.27 16.89
CA ARG A 801 -7.77 26.99 17.58
C ARG A 801 -6.64 26.71 18.57
N LYS A 802 -6.97 26.26 19.77
CA LYS A 802 -6.00 25.74 20.75
C LYS A 802 -5.75 24.28 20.47
N VAL A 803 -4.49 23.89 20.43
CA VAL A 803 -4.04 22.55 20.09
C VAL A 803 -3.18 22.01 21.23
N THR A 804 -3.36 20.75 21.57
CA THR A 804 -2.50 20.00 22.49
C THR A 804 -1.97 18.77 21.77
N LEU A 805 -0.65 18.61 21.78
CA LEU A 805 0.07 17.46 21.25
C LEU A 805 0.82 16.78 22.40
N CYS A 806 1.02 15.46 22.33
CA CYS A 806 1.60 14.68 23.40
C CYS A 806 2.76 13.82 22.91
N ALA A 807 3.92 13.92 23.53
CA ALA A 807 5.01 12.99 23.33
C ALA A 807 5.13 12.05 24.53
N LYS A 808 4.80 10.79 24.38
CA LYS A 808 4.93 9.78 25.46
C LYS A 808 6.40 9.59 25.82
N LYS A 809 6.76 9.61 27.09
CA LYS A 809 8.17 9.45 27.52
C LYS A 809 8.76 8.11 27.10
N GLN A 810 7.95 7.06 27.05
CA GLN A 810 8.40 5.76 26.53
C GLN A 810 8.85 5.81 25.07
N GLU A 811 8.30 6.72 24.25
CA GLU A 811 8.65 6.91 22.84
C GLU A 811 9.87 7.80 22.62
N LEU A 812 10.39 8.46 23.68
CA LEU A 812 11.61 9.25 23.65
C LEU A 812 12.87 8.43 23.96
N ARG A 813 12.69 7.14 24.31
CA ARG A 813 13.75 6.20 24.62
C ARG A 813 14.56 5.83 23.38
N TYR A 814 15.76 5.32 23.62
CA TYR A 814 16.58 4.63 22.62
C TYR A 814 16.97 3.25 23.16
N TYR A 815 17.32 2.36 22.27
CA TYR A 815 17.79 1.03 22.69
C TYR A 815 19.27 1.07 23.06
N ASP A 816 19.58 0.79 24.33
CA ASP A 816 20.94 0.71 24.81
C ASP A 816 21.48 -0.71 24.66
N VAL A 817 22.39 -0.89 23.71
CA VAL A 817 22.97 -2.20 23.38
C VAL A 817 23.80 -2.84 24.53
N ILE A 818 24.22 -2.04 25.51
CA ILE A 818 24.98 -2.51 26.65
C ILE A 818 24.06 -3.17 27.71
N SER A 819 22.97 -2.49 28.03
CA SER A 819 21.99 -3.00 29.00
C SER A 819 20.93 -3.90 28.38
N GLY A 820 20.77 -3.89 27.04
CA GLY A 820 19.71 -4.60 26.32
C GLY A 820 18.32 -4.04 26.63
N GLN A 821 18.18 -2.73 26.88
CA GLN A 821 16.93 -2.11 27.29
C GLN A 821 16.67 -0.78 26.59
N MET A 822 15.39 -0.43 26.48
CA MET A 822 14.96 0.91 26.05
C MET A 822 15.15 1.90 27.20
N LEU A 823 16.04 2.87 27.02
CA LEU A 823 16.39 3.87 28.03
C LEU A 823 15.98 5.29 27.63
N LEU A 824 15.42 6.04 28.59
CA LEU A 824 15.25 7.48 28.47
C LEU A 824 16.52 8.17 28.97
N GLU A 825 17.15 9.01 28.15
CA GLU A 825 18.33 9.78 28.56
C GLU A 825 17.92 11.07 29.31
N ASP A 826 18.65 11.38 30.38
CA ASP A 826 18.58 12.71 31.01
C ASP A 826 19.10 13.78 30.08
N GLY A 827 18.67 15.03 30.30
CA GLY A 827 19.19 16.21 29.63
C GLY A 827 18.21 16.91 28.69
N GLY A 828 18.73 17.60 27.68
CA GLY A 828 17.97 18.47 26.81
C GLY A 828 17.24 17.76 25.71
N TYR A 829 15.97 18.12 25.55
CA TYR A 829 15.13 17.73 24.41
C TYR A 829 14.57 18.99 23.75
N LEU A 830 14.70 19.07 22.44
CA LEU A 830 14.11 20.15 21.64
C LEU A 830 12.77 19.65 21.09
N PHE A 831 11.69 20.30 21.50
CA PHE A 831 10.35 20.08 20.97
C PHE A 831 10.10 21.09 19.86
N GLU A 832 9.76 20.62 18.69
CA GLU A 832 9.58 21.38 17.47
C GLU A 832 8.17 21.14 16.94
N VAL A 833 7.42 22.20 16.66
CA VAL A 833 6.08 22.09 16.06
C VAL A 833 6.09 22.81 14.72
N GLY A 834 5.59 22.12 13.70
CA GLY A 834 5.60 22.65 12.34
C GLY A 834 4.54 22.04 11.44
N ALA A 835 4.55 22.46 10.19
CA ALA A 835 3.70 21.95 9.12
C ALA A 835 4.37 20.85 8.27
N SER A 836 5.66 20.58 8.51
CA SER A 836 6.44 19.49 7.94
C SER A 836 7.72 19.28 8.74
N SER A 837 8.48 18.24 8.41
CA SER A 837 9.79 17.96 9.04
C SER A 837 10.85 19.06 8.82
N VAL A 838 10.63 20.02 7.93
CA VAL A 838 11.53 21.17 7.69
C VAL A 838 10.85 22.52 7.91
N ASP A 839 9.52 22.61 7.83
CA ASP A 839 8.78 23.84 8.12
C ASP A 839 8.42 23.90 9.62
N ILE A 840 9.45 24.10 10.44
CA ILE A 840 9.30 24.24 11.90
C ILE A 840 8.95 25.70 12.23
N ARG A 841 7.80 25.89 12.88
CA ARG A 841 7.25 27.22 13.18
C ARG A 841 7.39 27.63 14.64
N GLN A 842 7.42 26.68 15.56
CA GLN A 842 7.64 26.89 16.99
C GLN A 842 8.63 25.86 17.53
N MET A 843 9.50 26.26 18.45
CA MET A 843 10.42 25.35 19.12
C MET A 843 10.64 25.71 20.56
N LYS A 844 10.87 24.72 21.43
CA LYS A 844 11.14 24.93 22.85
C LYS A 844 11.97 23.79 23.42
N ASN A 845 12.98 24.16 24.19
CA ASN A 845 13.79 23.21 24.96
C ASN A 845 13.06 22.82 26.25
N CYS A 846 13.18 21.53 26.60
CA CYS A 846 12.76 20.96 27.87
C CYS A 846 13.88 20.08 28.43
N LEU A 847 14.15 20.19 29.72
CA LEU A 847 15.10 19.33 30.43
C LEU A 847 14.29 18.16 31.05
N LEU A 848 14.62 16.96 30.70
CA LEU A 848 14.05 15.76 31.30
C LEU A 848 15.07 15.12 32.24
N TYR A 849 14.61 14.69 33.40
CA TYR A 849 15.40 13.98 34.37
C TYR A 849 14.69 12.67 34.70
N THR A 850 15.39 11.55 34.52
CA THR A 850 14.92 10.28 35.01
C THR A 850 15.10 10.25 36.52
N SER A 851 14.08 9.85 37.28
CA SER A 851 14.25 9.55 38.71
C SER A 851 15.29 8.44 38.83
N PRO A 852 16.25 8.53 39.81
CA PRO A 852 17.27 7.49 39.99
C PRO A 852 16.60 6.13 40.14
N SER A 853 17.05 5.16 39.37
CA SER A 853 16.62 3.78 39.53
C SER A 853 16.98 3.27 40.95
N PRO A 854 16.15 2.43 41.57
CA PRO A 854 16.53 1.80 42.85
C PRO A 854 17.87 1.04 42.80
N ARG A 855 18.37 0.72 41.63
CA ARG A 855 19.70 0.11 41.43
C ARG A 855 20.86 1.11 41.55
N ASP A 856 20.64 2.40 41.28
CA ASP A 856 21.67 3.43 41.39
C ASP A 856 21.99 3.75 42.86
N TYR A 857 21.06 3.48 43.79
CA TYR A 857 21.29 3.56 45.22
C TYR A 857 22.06 2.34 45.81
N ALA A 858 22.15 1.23 45.05
CA ALA A 858 22.88 0.04 45.55
C ALA A 858 24.35 0.03 45.13
N ALA A 859 24.79 0.95 44.29
CA ALA A 859 26.18 1.09 43.81
C ALA A 859 26.94 2.29 44.40
N SER A 860 26.30 3.11 45.27
CA SER A 860 26.92 4.10 46.11
C SER A 860 26.90 3.57 47.57
#